data_a3ad32574ed91d0febcf64b5362b14d2
#
_entry.id   a3ad32574ed91d0febcf64b5362b14d2
#
_cell.length_a   1.000
_cell.length_b   1.000
_cell.length_c   1.000
_cell.angle_alpha   90.00
_cell.angle_beta   90.00
_cell.angle_gamma   90.00
#
_symmetry.space_group_name_H-M   'P 1'
#
loop_
_entity.id
_entity.type
_entity.pdbx_description
1 polymer ?
#
loop_
_entity_poly.entity_id
_entity_poly.type
_entity_poly.pdbx_seq_one_letter_code
_entity_poly.pdbx_strand_id
1 'polypeptide(L)'
;MGKKQRKSAQSVSDESNNLSLNIRRTAVSLAVAAALPGVMMAPMAAMAQDDANDEAEVIEEIVTYGKFRRSLVDAIATKRNSSSIVEAISAEDIGKLPDSSIAESLARLPGLAGERRNGRTSGISVRGFKEDYTAVTLNGRELLGIGDNRGVEYDLYPSEIISGVVVYKTPDATKTHQGIAGIVDLRTTRPLDAQPHLVVNANYESNGLSSANPDFDDTGHRLALSYSDVFADDTIGVALAVATSESPSQEQQFRGWNYNTIGAPGFPVTDPNGDVCDFGLADPGCSLTGNERGLEGHDSFVRSAVLERDTITGVIQYAPNNDLTLTFDALYIDFVEDKVFRGVEEAHFWGPPSIGVTSVDNNFVTGGYFDGFHSVVRNDAEEKAAELTTFGFNAEWDINDDWRMTFDAATSQTDKRVTNIESYSGTGRSGLAGRPLTYRSWTMQSNGVLYSPHPTEPNPDLSDWNTMLLAGPQSWGGGMAGFANDICPTVEACTAADGSVLNYNNAQDGFINEPVFDEELTTLRVDVSRPLDFGALTNFTAGVYYSSREKSKENRGFYLTAPTFPDAEPVPEEYRLGTTDLSFLGINDGMIAYDSLGLYQSGYSTAWDAAQLQTDRLGDTYSIEETLLTGFVSLDFDTQLGDVPVTGNFGLQIVSADQEASGYNVIESGFVDAAATTDGDSYTDVLPSLNINFQLSEDHIVRAGVSKTMTRPRMDDMRPNFFSSFAFNWANVIATDPESGPWSATAGNAKLKPLEAN
;
A
#
# COMPACT_ATOMS: atom_id res chain seq x y z
N MET A 1 42.55 9.11 14.77
CA MET A 1 41.84 8.75 16.01
C MET A 1 40.53 9.50 16.03
N GLY A 2 39.47 9.02 15.37
CA GLY A 2 38.20 9.77 15.28
C GLY A 2 37.11 9.11 14.44
N LYS A 3 37.21 7.82 14.12
CA LYS A 3 36.18 7.11 13.30
C LYS A 3 35.54 5.89 13.96
N LYS A 4 35.82 5.59 15.22
CA LYS A 4 35.30 4.39 15.91
C LYS A 4 34.13 4.63 16.87
N GLN A 5 33.67 5.86 17.09
CA GLN A 5 32.58 6.14 18.04
C GLN A 5 31.18 6.39 17.40
N ARG A 6 31.06 6.50 16.07
CA ARG A 6 29.75 6.69 15.44
C ARG A 6 29.03 5.38 15.04
N LYS A 7 29.76 4.25 14.87
CA LYS A 7 29.13 2.98 14.52
C LYS A 7 28.42 2.26 15.69
N SER A 8 28.74 2.61 16.94
CA SER A 8 28.11 1.96 18.11
C SER A 8 26.82 2.63 18.60
N ALA A 9 26.50 3.84 18.14
CA ALA A 9 25.29 4.55 18.57
C ALA A 9 24.07 4.23 17.67
N GLN A 10 24.29 3.89 16.40
CA GLN A 10 23.22 3.58 15.46
C GLN A 10 22.66 2.17 15.63
N SER A 11 23.52 1.16 15.90
CA SER A 11 23.06 -0.21 16.16
C SER A 11 22.29 -0.35 17.49
N VAL A 12 22.55 0.50 18.48
CA VAL A 12 21.84 0.48 19.78
C VAL A 12 20.48 1.16 19.70
N SER A 13 20.28 2.12 18.79
CA SER A 13 18.96 2.75 18.59
C SER A 13 18.02 1.84 17.81
N ASP A 14 18.51 1.07 16.82
CA ASP A 14 17.68 0.15 16.03
C ASP A 14 17.26 -1.10 16.85
N GLU A 15 18.13 -1.66 17.69
CA GLU A 15 17.74 -2.72 18.63
C GLU A 15 16.73 -2.23 19.68
N SER A 16 16.84 -0.97 20.15
CA SER A 16 15.89 -0.43 21.12
C SER A 16 14.51 -0.17 20.51
N ASN A 17 14.45 0.22 19.23
CA ASN A 17 13.19 0.44 18.51
C ASN A 17 12.50 -0.90 18.18
N ASN A 18 13.22 -1.89 17.67
CA ASN A 18 12.65 -3.23 17.43
C ASN A 18 12.18 -3.91 18.73
N LEU A 19 12.90 -3.73 19.85
CA LEU A 19 12.48 -4.25 21.15
C LEU A 19 11.25 -3.50 21.68
N SER A 20 11.16 -2.19 21.44
CA SER A 20 10.00 -1.37 21.86
C SER A 20 8.75 -1.67 21.03
N LEU A 21 8.87 -1.89 19.72
CA LEU A 21 7.80 -2.33 18.84
C LEU A 21 7.25 -3.69 19.29
N ASN A 22 8.11 -4.69 19.47
CA ASN A 22 7.68 -6.03 19.91
C ASN A 22 7.05 -6.03 21.31
N ILE A 23 7.55 -5.21 22.25
CA ILE A 23 6.94 -5.07 23.59
C ILE A 23 5.58 -4.38 23.52
N ARG A 24 5.41 -3.37 22.65
CA ARG A 24 4.13 -2.69 22.46
C ARG A 24 3.09 -3.58 21.78
N ARG A 25 3.47 -4.32 20.72
CA ARG A 25 2.64 -5.34 20.05
C ARG A 25 2.09 -6.35 21.05
N THR A 26 2.94 -6.95 21.86
CA THR A 26 2.55 -7.91 22.88
C THR A 26 1.60 -7.30 23.91
N ALA A 27 1.74 -6.01 24.24
CA ALA A 27 0.88 -5.34 25.21
C ALA A 27 -0.53 -5.03 24.64
N VAL A 28 -0.64 -4.62 23.38
CA VAL A 28 -1.93 -4.32 22.72
C VAL A 28 -2.68 -5.63 22.44
N SER A 29 -2.05 -6.63 21.86
CA SER A 29 -2.65 -7.95 21.61
C SER A 29 -3.07 -8.65 22.91
N LEU A 30 -2.29 -8.53 23.98
CA LEU A 30 -2.66 -9.00 25.33
C LEU A 30 -3.81 -8.21 25.92
N ALA A 31 -3.90 -6.89 25.70
CA ALA A 31 -5.00 -6.08 26.18
C ALA A 31 -6.30 -6.40 25.45
N VAL A 32 -6.25 -6.60 24.14
CA VAL A 32 -7.39 -7.05 23.31
C VAL A 32 -7.82 -8.45 23.72
N ALA A 33 -6.89 -9.40 23.86
CA ALA A 33 -7.17 -10.76 24.29
C ALA A 33 -7.67 -10.86 25.74
N ALA A 34 -7.26 -9.94 26.64
CA ALA A 34 -7.71 -9.90 28.03
C ALA A 34 -9.08 -9.22 28.22
N ALA A 35 -9.45 -8.29 27.33
CA ALA A 35 -10.76 -7.63 27.36
C ALA A 35 -11.90 -8.58 26.91
N LEU A 36 -11.65 -9.44 25.92
CA LEU A 36 -12.63 -10.37 25.38
C LEU A 36 -13.19 -11.41 26.38
N PRO A 37 -12.39 -12.10 27.21
CA PRO A 37 -12.93 -13.07 28.19
C PRO A 37 -13.71 -12.46 29.33
N GLY A 38 -13.37 -11.21 29.75
CA GLY A 38 -14.05 -10.53 30.85
C GLY A 38 -15.48 -10.10 30.50
N VAL A 39 -15.73 -9.77 29.26
CA VAL A 39 -17.05 -9.34 28.76
C VAL A 39 -17.95 -10.54 28.43
N MET A 40 -17.39 -11.68 28.03
CA MET A 40 -18.17 -12.90 27.75
C MET A 40 -18.75 -13.56 29.01
N MET A 41 -18.19 -13.29 30.20
CA MET A 41 -18.70 -13.90 31.45
C MET A 41 -19.81 -13.09 32.15
N ALA A 42 -19.96 -11.81 31.87
CA ALA A 42 -20.94 -10.98 32.58
C ALA A 42 -22.40 -11.17 32.10
N PRO A 43 -22.74 -11.37 30.83
CA PRO A 43 -24.11 -11.53 30.39
C PRO A 43 -24.67 -12.97 30.54
N MET A 44 -23.83 -14.01 30.63
CA MET A 44 -24.31 -15.38 30.78
C MET A 44 -24.93 -15.70 32.16
N ALA A 45 -24.67 -14.92 33.18
CA ALA A 45 -25.28 -15.09 34.50
C ALA A 45 -26.67 -14.44 34.62
N ALA A 46 -27.05 -13.56 33.72
CA ALA A 46 -28.35 -12.86 33.72
C ALA A 46 -29.41 -13.52 32.82
N MET A 47 -29.05 -14.49 31.97
CA MET A 47 -30.00 -15.14 31.04
C MET A 47 -30.48 -16.52 31.46
N ALA A 48 -30.22 -16.94 32.69
CA ALA A 48 -30.59 -18.26 33.19
C ALA A 48 -31.91 -18.28 34.01
N GLN A 49 -32.82 -17.36 33.81
CA GLN A 49 -34.15 -17.44 34.36
C GLN A 49 -35.14 -16.60 33.52
N ASP A 50 -35.81 -17.24 32.56
CA ASP A 50 -37.25 -17.26 32.45
C ASP A 50 -37.74 -18.10 31.26
N ASP A 51 -38.83 -18.77 31.53
CA ASP A 51 -39.62 -19.77 30.85
C ASP A 51 -39.75 -19.74 29.31
N ALA A 52 -39.79 -20.95 28.78
CA ALA A 52 -40.16 -21.29 27.42
C ALA A 52 -41.52 -20.75 26.98
N ASN A 53 -41.52 -20.03 25.85
CA ASN A 53 -42.69 -19.93 24.97
C ASN A 53 -42.27 -19.76 23.51
N ASP A 54 -42.96 -20.46 22.63
CA ASP A 54 -42.79 -20.62 21.19
C ASP A 54 -42.94 -19.32 20.33
N GLU A 55 -42.75 -18.13 20.87
CA GLU A 55 -42.88 -16.85 20.14
C GLU A 55 -41.55 -16.15 19.85
N ALA A 56 -40.42 -16.69 20.28
CA ALA A 56 -39.11 -15.99 20.20
C ALA A 56 -38.51 -15.90 18.78
N GLU A 57 -38.73 -16.88 17.91
CA GLU A 57 -38.19 -16.88 16.54
C GLU A 57 -38.77 -15.77 15.64
N VAL A 58 -40.02 -15.45 15.81
CA VAL A 58 -40.72 -14.41 15.00
C VAL A 58 -40.29 -12.99 15.40
N ILE A 59 -39.92 -12.81 16.68
CA ILE A 59 -39.52 -11.50 17.22
C ILE A 59 -38.09 -11.15 16.80
N GLU A 60 -37.16 -12.09 16.75
CA GLU A 60 -35.78 -11.84 16.27
C GLU A 60 -35.75 -11.50 14.78
N GLU A 61 -36.55 -12.16 13.97
CA GLU A 61 -36.63 -11.87 12.53
C GLU A 61 -37.23 -10.46 12.28
N ILE A 62 -38.27 -10.08 13.02
CA ILE A 62 -38.86 -8.75 12.92
C ILE A 62 -37.92 -7.64 13.39
N VAL A 63 -37.11 -7.87 14.44
CA VAL A 63 -36.13 -6.89 14.93
C VAL A 63 -34.98 -6.72 13.93
N THR A 64 -34.51 -7.80 13.32
CA THR A 64 -33.47 -7.77 12.30
C THR A 64 -33.92 -7.02 11.05
N TYR A 65 -35.10 -7.31 10.54
CA TYR A 65 -35.70 -6.57 9.41
C TYR A 65 -35.99 -5.10 9.76
N GLY A 66 -36.39 -4.80 10.98
CA GLY A 66 -36.64 -3.45 11.47
C GLY A 66 -35.37 -2.60 11.53
N LYS A 67 -34.27 -3.16 11.97
CA LYS A 67 -32.96 -2.47 12.04
C LYS A 67 -32.37 -2.20 10.66
N PHE A 68 -32.34 -3.20 9.76
CA PHE A 68 -31.91 -3.02 8.38
C PHE A 68 -32.72 -1.93 7.64
N ARG A 69 -34.02 -1.95 7.81
CA ARG A 69 -34.90 -0.93 7.23
C ARG A 69 -34.61 0.46 7.80
N ARG A 70 -34.26 0.58 9.07
CA ARG A 70 -33.91 1.85 9.74
C ARG A 70 -32.61 2.42 9.18
N SER A 71 -31.59 1.61 9.07
CA SER A 71 -30.28 1.96 8.50
C SER A 71 -30.42 2.51 7.05
N LEU A 72 -31.18 1.80 6.21
CA LEU A 72 -31.47 2.24 4.86
C LEU A 72 -32.24 3.56 4.84
N VAL A 73 -33.22 3.72 5.74
CA VAL A 73 -33.99 4.97 5.89
C VAL A 73 -33.08 6.12 6.30
N ASP A 74 -32.13 5.91 7.21
CA ASP A 74 -31.21 6.95 7.69
C ASP A 74 -30.21 7.36 6.57
N ALA A 75 -29.70 6.39 5.80
CA ALA A 75 -28.86 6.66 4.63
C ALA A 75 -29.62 7.44 3.55
N ILE A 76 -30.88 7.06 3.26
CA ILE A 76 -31.76 7.79 2.32
C ILE A 76 -32.10 9.19 2.86
N ALA A 77 -32.36 9.33 4.16
CA ALA A 77 -32.64 10.62 4.78
C ALA A 77 -31.43 11.55 4.71
N THR A 78 -30.23 11.04 4.97
CA THR A 78 -28.98 11.79 4.80
C THR A 78 -28.82 12.27 3.37
N LYS A 79 -29.05 11.40 2.39
CA LYS A 79 -29.00 11.76 0.97
C LYS A 79 -30.10 12.77 0.60
N ARG A 80 -31.31 12.61 1.12
CA ARG A 80 -32.46 13.48 0.82
C ARG A 80 -32.30 14.89 1.39
N ASN A 81 -31.77 14.98 2.60
CA ASN A 81 -31.68 16.26 3.35
C ASN A 81 -30.39 17.03 3.07
N SER A 82 -29.41 16.44 2.40
CA SER A 82 -28.16 17.13 2.05
C SER A 82 -28.39 18.20 0.98
N SER A 83 -27.80 19.38 1.17
CA SER A 83 -27.71 20.42 0.13
C SER A 83 -26.79 19.99 -1.00
N SER A 84 -25.68 19.29 -0.69
CA SER A 84 -24.73 18.71 -1.64
C SER A 84 -25.23 17.39 -2.24
N ILE A 85 -24.69 16.98 -3.38
CA ILE A 85 -24.92 15.64 -3.93
C ILE A 85 -24.08 14.66 -3.15
N VAL A 86 -24.71 13.77 -2.38
CA VAL A 86 -24.02 12.79 -1.52
C VAL A 86 -24.53 11.37 -1.74
N GLU A 87 -23.68 10.39 -1.38
CA GLU A 87 -24.06 9.03 -1.07
C GLU A 87 -23.76 8.77 0.40
N ALA A 88 -24.53 7.87 1.03
CA ALA A 88 -24.32 7.52 2.43
C ALA A 88 -24.53 6.03 2.65
N ILE A 89 -23.73 5.48 3.58
CA ILE A 89 -23.92 4.14 4.15
C ILE A 89 -23.93 4.31 5.67
N SER A 90 -24.80 3.60 6.37
CA SER A 90 -24.81 3.57 7.83
C SER A 90 -24.14 2.32 8.38
N ALA A 91 -23.76 2.35 9.66
CA ALA A 91 -23.03 1.30 10.36
C ALA A 91 -23.69 -0.08 10.33
N GLU A 92 -25.02 -0.13 10.40
CA GLU A 92 -25.73 -1.41 10.39
C GLU A 92 -25.58 -2.17 9.08
N ASP A 93 -25.26 -1.46 7.99
CA ASP A 93 -24.96 -2.06 6.70
C ASP A 93 -23.47 -2.44 6.57
N ILE A 94 -22.57 -1.65 7.17
CA ILE A 94 -21.12 -1.91 7.13
C ILE A 94 -20.74 -3.13 7.99
N GLY A 95 -21.23 -3.22 9.22
CA GLY A 95 -20.86 -4.27 10.16
C GLY A 95 -21.55 -5.64 9.94
N LYS A 96 -22.60 -5.71 9.12
CA LYS A 96 -23.33 -6.95 8.82
C LYS A 96 -22.96 -7.58 7.49
N LEU A 97 -22.28 -6.84 6.62
CA LEU A 97 -21.81 -7.39 5.37
C LEU A 97 -20.55 -8.22 5.62
N PRO A 98 -20.37 -9.33 4.90
CA PRO A 98 -19.18 -10.17 5.00
C PRO A 98 -17.94 -9.50 4.36
N ASP A 99 -17.93 -8.16 4.33
CA ASP A 99 -16.87 -7.40 3.69
C ASP A 99 -15.60 -7.41 4.54
N SER A 100 -14.49 -7.70 3.93
CA SER A 100 -13.17 -7.74 4.59
C SER A 100 -12.63 -6.35 4.91
N SER A 101 -13.10 -5.32 4.19
CA SER A 101 -12.68 -3.93 4.37
C SER A 101 -13.82 -2.93 4.13
N ILE A 102 -13.67 -1.71 4.64
CA ILE A 102 -14.58 -0.58 4.35
C ILE A 102 -14.64 -0.30 2.84
N ALA A 103 -13.52 -0.50 2.13
CA ALA A 103 -13.45 -0.28 0.69
C ALA A 103 -14.44 -1.16 -0.10
N GLU A 104 -14.64 -2.41 0.30
CA GLU A 104 -15.62 -3.30 -0.35
C GLU A 104 -17.06 -2.81 -0.18
N SER A 105 -17.40 -2.32 1.00
CA SER A 105 -18.70 -1.72 1.25
C SER A 105 -18.90 -0.43 0.43
N LEU A 106 -17.87 0.42 0.34
CA LEU A 106 -17.91 1.66 -0.44
C LEU A 106 -18.01 1.41 -1.94
N ALA A 107 -17.38 0.34 -2.46
CA ALA A 107 -17.42 -0.01 -3.88
C ALA A 107 -18.85 -0.35 -4.39
N ARG A 108 -19.80 -0.56 -3.49
CA ARG A 108 -21.23 -0.76 -3.83
C ARG A 108 -21.98 0.55 -4.06
N LEU A 109 -21.42 1.67 -3.66
CA LEU A 109 -22.03 2.98 -3.89
C LEU A 109 -21.88 3.42 -5.35
N PRO A 110 -22.89 4.08 -5.93
CA PRO A 110 -22.82 4.56 -7.30
C PRO A 110 -21.64 5.51 -7.54
N GLY A 111 -20.80 5.19 -8.53
CA GLY A 111 -19.64 5.99 -8.92
C GLY A 111 -18.38 5.77 -8.08
N LEU A 112 -18.37 4.73 -7.24
CA LEU A 112 -17.19 4.25 -6.53
C LEU A 112 -16.78 2.87 -7.07
N ALA A 113 -15.48 2.59 -7.10
CA ALA A 113 -14.94 1.29 -7.47
C ALA A 113 -13.77 0.94 -6.55
N GLY A 114 -13.70 -0.33 -6.13
CA GLY A 114 -12.61 -0.81 -5.29
C GLY A 114 -11.34 -1.09 -6.11
N GLU A 115 -10.20 -0.68 -5.61
CA GLU A 115 -8.88 -1.01 -6.14
C GLU A 115 -8.29 -2.13 -5.29
N ARG A 116 -7.98 -3.27 -5.94
CA ARG A 116 -7.41 -4.43 -5.25
C ARG A 116 -5.89 -4.39 -5.26
N ARG A 117 -5.30 -4.67 -4.11
CA ARG A 117 -3.86 -4.86 -3.90
C ARG A 117 -3.68 -6.10 -3.02
N ASN A 118 -2.77 -6.98 -3.41
CA ASN A 118 -2.48 -8.23 -2.66
C ASN A 118 -3.75 -9.05 -2.32
N GLY A 119 -4.66 -9.18 -3.30
CA GLY A 119 -5.91 -9.94 -3.13
C GLY A 119 -7.03 -9.21 -2.37
N ARG A 120 -6.78 -8.06 -1.74
CA ARG A 120 -7.73 -7.27 -0.94
C ARG A 120 -8.08 -5.94 -1.59
N THR A 121 -9.28 -5.42 -1.30
CA THR A 121 -9.65 -4.07 -1.69
C THR A 121 -9.07 -3.08 -0.67
N SER A 122 -8.03 -2.37 -1.08
CA SER A 122 -7.29 -1.39 -0.26
C SER A 122 -7.65 0.04 -0.63
N GLY A 123 -7.72 0.39 -1.91
CA GLY A 123 -8.04 1.72 -2.40
C GLY A 123 -9.47 1.86 -2.91
N ILE A 124 -9.94 3.11 -3.01
CA ILE A 124 -11.23 3.46 -3.61
C ILE A 124 -11.01 4.50 -4.70
N SER A 125 -11.42 4.16 -5.90
CA SER A 125 -11.58 5.09 -7.01
C SER A 125 -12.94 5.75 -6.93
N VAL A 126 -12.98 7.08 -6.89
CA VAL A 126 -14.22 7.86 -6.93
C VAL A 126 -14.35 8.50 -8.32
N ARG A 127 -15.41 8.20 -9.05
CA ARG A 127 -15.66 8.70 -10.43
C ARG A 127 -14.52 8.41 -11.42
N GLY A 128 -13.76 7.32 -11.20
CA GLY A 128 -12.64 6.92 -12.04
C GLY A 128 -11.30 7.61 -11.71
N PHE A 129 -11.25 8.45 -10.69
CA PHE A 129 -10.00 9.02 -10.18
C PHE A 129 -9.38 8.10 -9.12
N LYS A 130 -8.05 8.05 -9.07
CA LYS A 130 -7.29 7.34 -8.03
C LYS A 130 -7.48 7.99 -6.66
N GLU A 131 -7.07 7.26 -5.60
CA GLU A 131 -7.18 7.70 -4.22
C GLU A 131 -6.55 9.08 -3.94
N ASP A 132 -5.43 9.45 -4.58
CA ASP A 132 -4.76 10.74 -4.40
C ASP A 132 -5.62 11.97 -4.78
N TYR A 133 -6.68 11.76 -5.56
CA TYR A 133 -7.60 12.83 -6.00
C TYR A 133 -8.86 12.92 -5.15
N THR A 134 -8.98 12.07 -4.13
CA THR A 134 -10.11 12.00 -3.20
C THR A 134 -9.65 12.43 -1.81
N ALA A 135 -10.32 13.40 -1.20
CA ALA A 135 -10.08 13.70 0.21
C ALA A 135 -10.77 12.65 1.08
N VAL A 136 -10.07 12.15 2.09
CA VAL A 136 -10.63 11.19 3.07
C VAL A 136 -10.56 11.80 4.45
N THR A 137 -11.68 11.76 5.17
CA THR A 137 -11.77 12.32 6.52
C THR A 137 -12.35 11.32 7.51
N LEU A 138 -12.02 11.46 8.78
CA LEU A 138 -12.68 10.82 9.91
C LEU A 138 -13.30 11.90 10.80
N ASN A 139 -14.62 11.90 10.93
CA ASN A 139 -15.36 12.95 11.65
C ASN A 139 -15.05 14.37 11.14
N GLY A 140 -14.81 14.52 9.82
CA GLY A 140 -14.47 15.79 9.18
C GLY A 140 -13.00 16.21 9.27
N ARG A 141 -12.11 15.41 9.88
CA ARG A 141 -10.66 15.64 9.97
C ARG A 141 -9.93 14.81 8.94
N GLU A 142 -8.90 15.37 8.30
CA GLU A 142 -8.08 14.64 7.32
C GLU A 142 -7.44 13.39 7.94
N LEU A 143 -7.55 12.26 7.23
CA LEU A 143 -6.91 11.00 7.63
C LEU A 143 -5.52 10.87 7.00
N LEU A 144 -4.61 10.25 7.75
CA LEU A 144 -3.33 9.79 7.22
C LEU A 144 -3.46 8.37 6.63
N GLY A 145 -2.74 8.12 5.54
CA GLY A 145 -2.52 6.79 4.99
C GLY A 145 -1.12 6.26 5.33
N ILE A 146 -0.83 5.07 4.88
CA ILE A 146 0.51 4.46 4.95
C ILE A 146 1.20 4.38 3.58
N GLY A 147 0.63 5.00 2.56
CA GLY A 147 1.19 5.14 1.22
C GLY A 147 2.28 6.22 1.12
N ASP A 148 2.89 6.32 -0.05
CA ASP A 148 3.91 7.32 -0.32
C ASP A 148 3.31 8.73 -0.55
N ASN A 149 2.01 8.79 -0.84
CA ASN A 149 1.27 10.01 -1.18
C ASN A 149 0.14 10.33 -0.19
N ARG A 150 -0.90 11.03 -0.67
CA ARG A 150 -2.03 11.51 0.15
C ARG A 150 -3.20 10.53 0.21
N GLY A 151 -3.22 9.53 -0.68
CA GLY A 151 -4.25 8.51 -0.70
C GLY A 151 -4.30 7.72 0.61
N VAL A 152 -5.49 7.31 1.00
CA VAL A 152 -5.70 6.53 2.22
C VAL A 152 -6.04 5.09 1.84
N GLU A 153 -5.31 4.17 2.41
CA GLU A 153 -5.59 2.75 2.32
C GLU A 153 -6.71 2.39 3.30
N TYR A 154 -7.86 1.98 2.78
CA TYR A 154 -9.04 1.69 3.60
C TYR A 154 -8.95 0.36 4.36
N ASP A 155 -8.04 -0.52 3.97
CA ASP A 155 -7.74 -1.75 4.72
C ASP A 155 -6.93 -1.49 6.00
N LEU A 156 -6.37 -0.29 6.17
CA LEU A 156 -5.83 0.19 7.44
C LEU A 156 -6.92 0.35 8.51
N TYR A 157 -8.13 0.77 8.12
CA TYR A 157 -9.22 1.11 9.04
C TYR A 157 -10.25 -0.03 9.13
N PRO A 158 -10.46 -0.67 10.30
CA PRO A 158 -11.47 -1.71 10.43
C PRO A 158 -12.89 -1.15 10.31
N SER A 159 -13.77 -1.90 9.67
CA SER A 159 -15.18 -1.53 9.51
C SER A 159 -15.90 -1.36 10.86
N GLU A 160 -15.45 -2.05 11.88
CA GLU A 160 -16.06 -2.13 13.21
C GLU A 160 -15.96 -0.82 14.02
N ILE A 161 -15.00 0.06 13.69
CA ILE A 161 -14.87 1.38 14.33
C ILE A 161 -15.74 2.46 13.66
N ILE A 162 -16.30 2.16 12.49
CA ILE A 162 -17.02 3.13 11.66
C ILE A 162 -18.53 2.99 11.86
N SER A 163 -19.19 4.07 12.26
CA SER A 163 -20.64 4.15 12.42
C SER A 163 -21.39 4.58 11.15
N GLY A 164 -20.68 5.07 10.15
CA GLY A 164 -21.27 5.48 8.87
C GLY A 164 -20.25 6.15 7.97
N VAL A 165 -20.59 6.27 6.69
CA VAL A 165 -19.79 6.98 5.69
C VAL A 165 -20.69 7.90 4.87
N VAL A 166 -20.19 9.11 4.60
CA VAL A 166 -20.83 10.04 3.66
C VAL A 166 -19.83 10.43 2.58
N VAL A 167 -20.22 10.22 1.33
CA VAL A 167 -19.42 10.59 0.15
C VAL A 167 -19.99 11.84 -0.48
N TYR A 168 -19.28 12.95 -0.36
CA TYR A 168 -19.66 14.24 -0.96
C TYR A 168 -19.16 14.28 -2.41
N LYS A 169 -20.07 14.36 -3.35
CA LYS A 169 -19.79 14.39 -4.79
C LYS A 169 -19.75 15.80 -5.37
N THR A 170 -20.29 16.78 -4.66
CA THR A 170 -20.16 18.21 -5.00
C THR A 170 -19.56 18.96 -3.81
N PRO A 171 -18.64 19.91 -4.06
CA PRO A 171 -18.04 20.72 -3.03
C PRO A 171 -19.07 21.56 -2.25
N ASP A 172 -18.75 21.74 -0.98
CA ASP A 172 -19.44 22.63 -0.04
C ASP A 172 -18.38 23.44 0.69
N ALA A 173 -18.58 24.77 0.79
CA ALA A 173 -17.59 25.66 1.37
C ALA A 173 -17.30 25.38 2.86
N THR A 174 -18.18 24.70 3.56
CA THR A 174 -17.96 24.28 4.96
C THR A 174 -17.05 23.05 5.08
N LYS A 175 -16.78 22.35 3.96
CA LYS A 175 -15.88 21.20 3.92
C LYS A 175 -14.49 21.67 3.53
N THR A 176 -13.59 21.78 4.52
CA THR A 176 -12.26 22.37 4.35
C THR A 176 -11.26 21.48 3.62
N HIS A 177 -11.53 20.18 3.53
CA HIS A 177 -10.73 19.24 2.75
C HIS A 177 -11.28 19.13 1.34
N GLN A 178 -10.42 19.26 0.33
CA GLN A 178 -10.82 19.28 -1.06
C GLN A 178 -10.17 18.12 -1.83
N GLY A 179 -10.96 17.55 -2.75
CA GLY A 179 -10.52 16.56 -3.72
C GLY A 179 -11.38 16.72 -5.00
N ILE A 180 -10.73 16.69 -6.16
CA ILE A 180 -11.44 16.80 -7.47
C ILE A 180 -12.47 15.67 -7.63
N ALA A 181 -12.14 14.47 -7.14
CA ALA A 181 -13.03 13.32 -7.19
C ALA A 181 -14.20 13.42 -6.18
N GLY A 182 -13.98 14.07 -5.05
CA GLY A 182 -14.94 14.22 -3.95
C GLY A 182 -14.29 14.05 -2.58
N ILE A 183 -15.14 13.93 -1.55
CA ILE A 183 -14.71 13.74 -0.15
C ILE A 183 -15.40 12.49 0.38
N VAL A 184 -14.64 11.56 0.98
CA VAL A 184 -15.16 10.42 1.72
C VAL A 184 -15.01 10.71 3.21
N ASP A 185 -16.10 10.92 3.90
CA ASP A 185 -16.13 11.23 5.34
C ASP A 185 -16.57 9.98 6.12
N LEU A 186 -15.62 9.34 6.77
CA LEU A 186 -15.84 8.23 7.69
C LEU A 186 -16.30 8.82 9.05
N ARG A 187 -17.19 8.14 9.74
CA ARG A 187 -17.75 8.60 11.01
C ARG A 187 -17.63 7.53 12.09
N THR A 188 -17.23 7.92 13.28
CA THR A 188 -17.26 7.06 14.46
C THR A 188 -18.57 7.23 15.23
N THR A 189 -18.85 6.33 16.15
CA THR A 189 -20.03 6.42 17.04
C THR A 189 -19.93 7.67 17.91
N ARG A 190 -21.02 8.46 17.93
CA ARG A 190 -21.25 9.57 18.87
C ARG A 190 -22.13 9.04 19.99
N PRO A 191 -21.60 8.73 21.19
CA PRO A 191 -22.33 7.98 22.21
C PRO A 191 -23.57 8.70 22.78
N LEU A 192 -23.59 10.03 22.85
CA LEU A 192 -24.78 10.76 23.28
C LEU A 192 -25.92 10.73 22.25
N ASP A 193 -25.61 10.53 20.98
CA ASP A 193 -26.60 10.48 19.88
C ASP A 193 -26.96 9.03 19.50
N ALA A 194 -26.15 8.05 19.95
CA ALA A 194 -26.32 6.64 19.61
C ALA A 194 -27.21 5.91 20.62
N GLN A 195 -27.82 4.80 20.18
CA GLN A 195 -28.45 3.88 21.12
C GLN A 195 -27.36 3.11 21.90
N PRO A 196 -27.50 2.91 23.21
CA PRO A 196 -26.62 2.04 23.98
C PRO A 196 -26.52 0.65 23.35
N HIS A 197 -25.30 0.12 23.21
CA HIS A 197 -25.09 -1.21 22.64
C HIS A 197 -23.80 -1.85 23.11
N LEU A 198 -23.79 -3.16 23.12
CA LEU A 198 -22.61 -4.01 23.21
C LEU A 198 -22.69 -5.01 22.05
N VAL A 199 -21.73 -4.94 21.15
CA VAL A 199 -21.65 -5.85 19.99
C VAL A 199 -20.33 -6.59 20.02
N VAL A 200 -20.40 -7.91 19.88
CA VAL A 200 -19.25 -8.78 19.67
C VAL A 200 -19.38 -9.37 18.28
N ASN A 201 -18.37 -9.20 17.47
CA ASN A 201 -18.28 -9.75 16.12
C ASN A 201 -17.12 -10.74 16.04
N ALA A 202 -17.37 -11.93 15.51
CA ALA A 202 -16.35 -12.94 15.29
C ALA A 202 -16.54 -13.53 13.90
N ASN A 203 -15.51 -13.43 13.07
CA ASN A 203 -15.48 -13.98 11.73
C ASN A 203 -14.31 -14.93 11.59
N TYR A 204 -14.52 -15.99 10.84
CA TYR A 204 -13.50 -16.90 10.38
C TYR A 204 -13.52 -16.89 8.85
N GLU A 205 -12.35 -16.83 8.23
CA GLU A 205 -12.22 -16.87 6.78
C GLU A 205 -11.29 -18.02 6.35
N SER A 206 -11.50 -18.52 5.14
CA SER A 206 -10.65 -19.52 4.51
C SER A 206 -10.57 -19.24 3.03
N ASN A 207 -9.37 -19.19 2.48
CA ASN A 207 -9.15 -19.01 1.06
C ASN A 207 -9.47 -20.28 0.28
N GLY A 208 -10.08 -20.12 -0.90
CA GLY A 208 -10.33 -21.23 -1.81
C GLY A 208 -9.07 -21.74 -2.52
N LEU A 209 -8.00 -20.94 -2.55
CA LEU A 209 -6.66 -21.33 -3.00
C LEU A 209 -5.83 -21.60 -1.74
N SER A 210 -5.46 -22.85 -1.53
CA SER A 210 -4.59 -23.24 -0.42
C SER A 210 -3.20 -22.63 -0.56
N SER A 211 -2.52 -22.40 0.57
CA SER A 211 -1.15 -21.89 0.57
C SER A 211 -0.22 -22.85 -0.16
N ALA A 212 0.54 -22.31 -1.09
CA ALA A 212 1.62 -22.99 -1.76
C ALA A 212 2.95 -22.91 -0.96
N ASN A 213 3.03 -22.01 0.03
CA ASN A 213 4.19 -21.78 0.88
C ASN A 213 4.00 -22.47 2.23
N PRO A 214 5.02 -23.22 2.73
CA PRO A 214 4.87 -24.08 3.91
C PRO A 214 4.72 -23.34 5.24
N ASP A 215 5.05 -22.06 5.30
CA ASP A 215 5.02 -21.18 6.47
C ASP A 215 3.83 -20.22 6.49
N PHE A 216 2.88 -20.37 5.56
CA PHE A 216 1.66 -19.55 5.50
C PHE A 216 0.42 -20.42 5.52
N ASP A 217 -0.55 -20.03 6.32
CA ASP A 217 -1.88 -20.64 6.37
C ASP A 217 -2.83 -19.99 5.35
N ASP A 218 -3.89 -20.73 4.98
CA ASP A 218 -4.97 -20.24 4.11
C ASP A 218 -6.21 -19.81 4.89
N THR A 219 -6.10 -19.76 6.21
CA THR A 219 -7.20 -19.41 7.13
C THR A 219 -6.88 -18.18 7.95
N GLY A 220 -7.90 -17.39 8.24
CA GLY A 220 -7.78 -16.18 9.04
C GLY A 220 -8.96 -15.98 9.97
N HIS A 221 -8.87 -14.94 10.78
CA HIS A 221 -9.93 -14.61 11.73
C HIS A 221 -10.02 -13.11 11.97
N ARG A 222 -11.20 -12.68 12.43
CA ARG A 222 -11.41 -11.31 12.89
C ARG A 222 -12.32 -11.33 14.12
N LEU A 223 -11.88 -10.66 15.17
CA LEU A 223 -12.61 -10.48 16.41
C LEU A 223 -12.76 -8.99 16.69
N ALA A 224 -13.97 -8.56 17.02
CA ALA A 224 -14.21 -7.16 17.37
C ALA A 224 -15.22 -7.03 18.50
N LEU A 225 -15.03 -6.01 19.34
CA LEU A 225 -15.97 -5.61 20.37
C LEU A 225 -16.25 -4.13 20.23
N SER A 226 -17.51 -3.74 20.21
CA SER A 226 -17.96 -2.36 20.23
C SER A 226 -18.94 -2.16 21.38
N TYR A 227 -18.67 -1.15 22.20
CA TYR A 227 -19.50 -0.75 23.33
C TYR A 227 -19.82 0.73 23.23
N SER A 228 -21.08 1.11 23.49
CA SER A 228 -21.49 2.48 23.64
C SER A 228 -22.58 2.57 24.69
N ASP A 229 -22.47 3.56 25.61
CA ASP A 229 -23.47 3.78 26.65
C ASP A 229 -23.42 5.23 27.13
N VAL A 230 -24.47 5.63 27.82
CA VAL A 230 -24.63 6.97 28.40
C VAL A 230 -24.78 6.90 29.92
N PHE A 231 -24.22 7.87 30.61
CA PHE A 231 -24.14 7.94 32.07
C PHE A 231 -24.49 9.33 32.57
N ALA A 232 -24.71 9.44 33.91
CA ALA A 232 -24.92 10.69 34.61
C ALA A 232 -26.11 11.51 34.06
N ASP A 233 -27.28 10.85 33.95
CA ASP A 233 -28.49 11.47 33.41
C ASP A 233 -28.29 12.00 31.98
N ASP A 234 -27.69 11.17 31.12
CA ASP A 234 -27.42 11.42 29.69
C ASP A 234 -26.44 12.57 29.40
N THR A 235 -25.64 12.97 30.41
CA THR A 235 -24.63 14.04 30.25
C THR A 235 -23.26 13.53 29.84
N ILE A 236 -22.96 12.25 30.05
CA ILE A 236 -21.68 11.63 29.68
C ILE A 236 -21.95 10.43 28.77
N GLY A 237 -21.44 10.48 27.56
CA GLY A 237 -21.44 9.36 26.64
C GLY A 237 -20.04 8.75 26.49
N VAL A 238 -19.95 7.42 26.44
CA VAL A 238 -18.69 6.69 26.23
C VAL A 238 -18.89 5.66 25.13
N ALA A 239 -18.03 5.67 24.14
CA ALA A 239 -17.93 4.60 23.16
C ALA A 239 -16.49 4.07 23.11
N LEU A 240 -16.37 2.75 23.00
CA LEU A 240 -15.09 2.03 22.87
C LEU A 240 -15.25 0.96 21.81
N ALA A 241 -14.30 0.85 20.88
CA ALA A 241 -14.21 -0.29 20.00
C ALA A 241 -12.78 -0.83 19.97
N VAL A 242 -12.66 -2.14 19.97
CA VAL A 242 -11.41 -2.86 19.82
C VAL A 242 -11.60 -3.92 18.73
N ALA A 243 -10.62 -4.10 17.86
CA ALA A 243 -10.65 -5.11 16.82
C ALA A 243 -9.26 -5.70 16.60
N THR A 244 -9.20 -7.00 16.40
CA THR A 244 -8.01 -7.71 15.95
C THR A 244 -8.37 -8.55 14.72
N SER A 245 -7.47 -8.62 13.76
CA SER A 245 -7.69 -9.40 12.54
C SER A 245 -6.40 -9.97 12.01
N GLU A 246 -6.51 -11.19 11.50
CA GLU A 246 -5.49 -11.86 10.70
C GLU A 246 -6.16 -12.32 9.40
N SER A 247 -5.69 -11.82 8.26
CA SER A 247 -6.30 -12.06 6.95
C SER A 247 -5.25 -12.54 5.95
N PRO A 248 -5.30 -13.83 5.54
CA PRO A 248 -4.38 -14.40 4.58
C PRO A 248 -4.78 -14.06 3.16
N SER A 249 -3.79 -13.97 2.26
CA SER A 249 -4.01 -13.94 0.82
C SER A 249 -3.02 -14.84 0.08
N GLN A 250 -3.49 -15.42 -1.04
CA GLN A 250 -2.73 -16.33 -1.88
C GLN A 250 -2.86 -15.90 -3.33
N GLU A 251 -1.73 -15.83 -4.05
CA GLU A 251 -1.71 -15.45 -5.46
C GLU A 251 -0.72 -16.32 -6.24
N GLN A 252 -1.05 -16.58 -7.50
CA GLN A 252 -0.12 -17.14 -8.50
C GLN A 252 0.15 -16.05 -9.52
N GLN A 253 1.42 -15.72 -9.73
CA GLN A 253 1.83 -14.64 -10.62
C GLN A 253 2.75 -15.16 -11.72
N PHE A 254 2.49 -14.71 -12.94
CA PHE A 254 3.43 -14.77 -14.06
C PHE A 254 3.71 -13.35 -14.53
N ARG A 255 5.01 -12.99 -14.64
CA ARG A 255 5.45 -11.70 -15.18
C ARG A 255 6.49 -11.93 -16.27
N GLY A 256 6.07 -11.84 -17.54
CA GLY A 256 6.98 -11.84 -18.68
C GLY A 256 7.70 -10.49 -18.80
N TRP A 257 9.00 -10.50 -19.13
CA TRP A 257 9.78 -9.25 -19.18
C TRP A 257 9.57 -8.51 -20.50
N ASN A 258 9.80 -9.20 -21.63
CA ASN A 258 9.68 -8.59 -22.96
C ASN A 258 9.58 -9.67 -24.03
N TYR A 259 9.33 -9.27 -25.28
CA TYR A 259 9.30 -10.14 -26.45
C TYR A 259 10.18 -9.54 -27.54
N ASN A 260 11.37 -10.10 -27.75
CA ASN A 260 12.30 -9.70 -28.80
C ASN A 260 12.33 -10.68 -29.97
N THR A 261 12.90 -10.22 -31.08
CA THR A 261 13.13 -11.10 -32.26
C THR A 261 14.20 -12.13 -31.90
N ILE A 262 13.94 -13.39 -32.25
CA ILE A 262 14.85 -14.50 -31.95
C ILE A 262 16.14 -14.49 -32.76
N GLY A 263 16.22 -13.70 -33.82
CA GLY A 263 17.42 -13.55 -34.65
C GLY A 263 18.47 -12.57 -34.13
N ALA A 264 18.19 -11.86 -33.03
CA ALA A 264 19.10 -10.84 -32.47
C ALA A 264 20.22 -11.38 -31.57
N PRO A 265 20.06 -12.47 -30.80
CA PRO A 265 21.03 -12.94 -29.82
C PRO A 265 22.20 -13.72 -30.44
N GLY A 266 23.30 -13.73 -29.71
CA GLY A 266 24.52 -14.44 -30.06
C GLY A 266 24.58 -15.93 -29.68
N PHE A 267 23.44 -16.58 -29.43
CA PHE A 267 23.36 -18.00 -29.08
C PHE A 267 22.60 -18.80 -30.13
N PRO A 268 22.88 -20.11 -30.31
CA PRO A 268 22.22 -20.97 -31.25
C PRO A 268 20.73 -21.14 -30.98
N VAL A 269 19.93 -21.05 -32.03
CA VAL A 269 18.50 -21.40 -32.02
C VAL A 269 18.29 -22.57 -32.95
N THR A 270 17.60 -23.61 -32.47
CA THR A 270 17.24 -24.79 -33.26
C THR A 270 15.76 -24.72 -33.63
N ASP A 271 15.42 -24.97 -34.88
CA ASP A 271 14.05 -24.93 -35.37
C ASP A 271 13.25 -26.21 -35.03
N PRO A 272 11.92 -26.23 -35.27
CA PRO A 272 11.09 -27.42 -35.02
C PRO A 272 11.50 -28.70 -35.77
N ASN A 273 12.33 -28.60 -36.80
CA ASN A 273 12.85 -29.76 -37.54
C ASN A 273 14.17 -30.30 -36.98
N GLY A 274 14.78 -29.55 -36.06
CA GLY A 274 16.09 -29.86 -35.45
C GLY A 274 17.28 -29.22 -36.19
N ASP A 275 17.02 -28.29 -37.10
CA ASP A 275 18.06 -27.58 -37.84
C ASP A 275 18.52 -26.35 -37.06
N VAL A 276 19.83 -26.14 -36.91
CA VAL A 276 20.43 -24.98 -36.26
C VAL A 276 20.36 -23.78 -37.20
N CYS A 277 19.78 -22.67 -36.71
CA CYS A 277 19.60 -21.45 -37.49
C CYS A 277 20.84 -20.54 -37.39
N ASP A 278 21.31 -20.03 -38.54
CA ASP A 278 22.30 -18.94 -38.60
C ASP A 278 21.65 -17.66 -39.16
N PHE A 279 21.10 -16.86 -38.29
CA PHE A 279 20.42 -15.62 -38.67
C PHE A 279 21.35 -14.51 -39.18
N GLY A 280 22.66 -14.72 -39.16
CA GLY A 280 23.63 -13.83 -39.80
C GLY A 280 23.71 -14.02 -41.32
N LEU A 281 23.13 -15.09 -41.86
CA LEU A 281 23.09 -15.40 -43.28
C LEU A 281 21.76 -14.93 -43.91
N ALA A 282 21.79 -14.67 -45.22
CA ALA A 282 20.58 -14.35 -45.99
C ALA A 282 19.58 -15.53 -46.06
N ASP A 283 20.08 -16.76 -45.98
CA ASP A 283 19.33 -18.00 -45.76
C ASP A 283 19.84 -18.60 -44.42
N PRO A 284 19.02 -18.58 -43.37
CA PRO A 284 19.43 -19.07 -42.06
C PRO A 284 19.63 -20.60 -42.00
N GLY A 285 19.33 -21.34 -43.04
CA GLY A 285 19.49 -22.80 -43.11
C GLY A 285 18.48 -23.58 -42.25
N CYS A 286 17.40 -22.95 -41.84
CA CYS A 286 16.35 -23.53 -41.02
C CYS A 286 14.96 -22.94 -41.39
N SER A 287 13.90 -23.43 -40.76
CA SER A 287 12.52 -23.00 -41.06
C SER A 287 12.12 -21.66 -40.44
N LEU A 288 12.95 -21.12 -39.51
CA LEU A 288 12.73 -19.84 -38.85
C LEU A 288 13.39 -18.70 -39.62
N THR A 289 12.82 -17.50 -39.51
CA THR A 289 13.30 -16.31 -40.23
C THR A 289 14.16 -15.38 -39.36
N GLY A 290 14.15 -15.58 -38.04
CA GLY A 290 14.75 -14.69 -37.06
C GLY A 290 13.89 -13.48 -36.71
N ASN A 291 12.75 -13.26 -37.38
CA ASN A 291 11.81 -12.19 -37.09
C ASN A 291 10.71 -12.62 -36.08
N GLU A 292 10.64 -13.90 -35.79
CA GLU A 292 9.73 -14.44 -34.81
C GLU A 292 10.04 -13.80 -33.43
N ARG A 293 8.98 -13.56 -32.62
CA ARG A 293 9.09 -13.00 -31.30
C ARG A 293 9.15 -14.08 -30.23
N GLY A 294 10.19 -14.10 -29.43
CA GLY A 294 10.34 -14.98 -28.27
C GLY A 294 10.26 -14.20 -26.96
N LEU A 295 9.73 -14.81 -25.94
CA LEU A 295 9.77 -14.28 -24.57
C LEU A 295 11.23 -14.15 -24.12
N GLU A 296 11.67 -12.96 -23.69
CA GLU A 296 13.04 -12.76 -23.21
C GLU A 296 13.30 -13.54 -21.91
N GLY A 297 12.35 -13.53 -21.02
CA GLY A 297 12.36 -14.23 -19.74
C GLY A 297 11.15 -13.86 -18.89
N HIS A 298 11.06 -14.45 -17.73
CA HIS A 298 10.01 -14.19 -16.76
C HIS A 298 10.48 -14.40 -15.32
N ASP A 299 9.82 -13.76 -14.41
CA ASP A 299 9.75 -14.14 -13.00
C ASP A 299 8.32 -14.54 -12.66
N SER A 300 8.20 -15.67 -12.00
CA SER A 300 6.90 -16.25 -11.67
C SER A 300 6.92 -16.80 -10.25
N PHE A 301 5.93 -16.38 -9.47
CA PHE A 301 5.90 -16.62 -8.04
C PHE A 301 4.56 -17.17 -7.58
N VAL A 302 4.58 -17.99 -6.55
CA VAL A 302 3.48 -18.11 -5.61
C VAL A 302 3.71 -17.09 -4.50
N ARG A 303 2.70 -16.29 -4.25
CA ARG A 303 2.72 -15.21 -3.29
C ARG A 303 1.76 -15.55 -2.17
N SER A 304 2.26 -15.63 -0.95
CA SER A 304 1.44 -15.73 0.24
C SER A 304 1.65 -14.48 1.08
N ALA A 305 0.58 -13.96 1.63
CA ALA A 305 0.65 -12.85 2.56
C ALA A 305 -0.32 -13.05 3.71
N VAL A 306 0.03 -12.51 4.87
CA VAL A 306 -0.86 -12.35 6.00
C VAL A 306 -0.88 -10.89 6.41
N LEU A 307 -2.07 -10.34 6.61
CA LEU A 307 -2.28 -9.03 7.18
C LEU A 307 -2.74 -9.17 8.62
N GLU A 308 -1.95 -8.69 9.55
CA GLU A 308 -2.32 -8.55 10.94
C GLU A 308 -2.65 -7.09 11.25
N ARG A 309 -3.74 -6.86 11.99
CA ARG A 309 -4.12 -5.51 12.38
C ARG A 309 -4.82 -5.51 13.73
N ASP A 310 -4.28 -4.72 14.65
CA ASP A 310 -4.86 -4.44 15.95
C ASP A 310 -5.32 -2.98 16.03
N THR A 311 -6.54 -2.75 16.50
CA THR A 311 -7.13 -1.41 16.53
C THR A 311 -7.83 -1.17 17.84
N ILE A 312 -7.63 0.02 18.42
CA ILE A 312 -8.37 0.54 19.57
C ILE A 312 -8.84 1.94 19.25
N THR A 313 -10.13 2.21 19.44
CA THR A 313 -10.68 3.56 19.38
C THR A 313 -11.61 3.84 20.54
N GLY A 314 -11.58 5.07 21.03
CA GLY A 314 -12.44 5.53 22.12
C GLY A 314 -13.00 6.91 21.83
N VAL A 315 -14.25 7.14 22.22
CA VAL A 315 -14.92 8.45 22.15
C VAL A 315 -15.56 8.73 23.51
N ILE A 316 -15.28 9.89 24.08
CA ILE A 316 -15.94 10.40 25.28
C ILE A 316 -16.63 11.71 24.92
N GLN A 317 -17.94 11.78 25.17
CA GLN A 317 -18.71 13.02 25.05
C GLN A 317 -19.17 13.49 26.43
N TYR A 318 -19.12 14.79 26.65
CA TYR A 318 -19.62 15.43 27.87
C TYR A 318 -20.48 16.63 27.50
N ALA A 319 -21.75 16.56 27.84
CA ALA A 319 -22.73 17.64 27.68
C ALA A 319 -23.15 18.15 29.07
N PRO A 320 -22.44 19.12 29.66
CA PRO A 320 -22.78 19.66 30.98
C PRO A 320 -24.17 20.36 31.04
N ASN A 321 -24.64 20.79 29.88
CA ASN A 321 -25.94 21.39 29.67
C ASN A 321 -26.33 21.19 28.17
N ASN A 322 -27.49 21.70 27.79
CA ASN A 322 -28.01 21.56 26.40
C ASN A 322 -27.24 22.41 25.38
N ASP A 323 -26.45 23.38 25.84
CA ASP A 323 -25.80 24.37 25.00
C ASP A 323 -24.35 24.01 24.64
N LEU A 324 -23.71 23.06 25.38
CA LEU A 324 -22.31 22.72 25.21
C LEU A 324 -22.12 21.21 25.19
N THR A 325 -21.51 20.73 24.09
CA THR A 325 -21.03 19.35 23.98
C THR A 325 -19.53 19.34 23.71
N LEU A 326 -18.79 18.64 24.55
CA LEU A 326 -17.36 18.38 24.41
C LEU A 326 -17.16 16.94 23.98
N THR A 327 -16.37 16.71 22.95
CA THR A 327 -16.02 15.37 22.47
C THR A 327 -14.51 15.22 22.47
N PHE A 328 -14.03 14.16 23.07
CA PHE A 328 -12.64 13.69 22.96
C PHE A 328 -12.65 12.34 22.29
N ASP A 329 -11.80 12.15 21.28
CA ASP A 329 -11.64 10.89 20.56
C ASP A 329 -10.17 10.51 20.39
N ALA A 330 -9.90 9.21 20.40
CA ALA A 330 -8.58 8.64 20.19
C ALA A 330 -8.67 7.39 19.32
N LEU A 331 -7.69 7.20 18.46
CA LEU A 331 -7.54 6.03 17.59
C LEU A 331 -6.08 5.59 17.59
N TYR A 332 -5.86 4.29 17.77
CA TYR A 332 -4.58 3.63 17.58
C TYR A 332 -4.76 2.42 16.68
N ILE A 333 -3.89 2.27 15.69
CA ILE A 333 -3.84 1.12 14.78
C ILE A 333 -2.40 0.63 14.71
N ASP A 334 -2.20 -0.65 14.93
CA ASP A 334 -0.98 -1.41 14.61
C ASP A 334 -1.28 -2.30 13.41
N PHE A 335 -0.47 -2.20 12.38
CA PHE A 335 -0.65 -2.85 11.08
C PHE A 335 0.64 -3.53 10.67
N VAL A 336 0.58 -4.82 10.39
CA VAL A 336 1.69 -5.60 9.86
C VAL A 336 1.21 -6.42 8.67
N GLU A 337 1.94 -6.37 7.57
CA GLU A 337 1.70 -7.22 6.42
C GLU A 337 3.01 -7.96 6.08
N ASP A 338 3.00 -9.27 6.33
CA ASP A 338 4.08 -10.18 5.96
C ASP A 338 3.75 -10.87 4.65
N LYS A 339 4.73 -10.91 3.73
CA LYS A 339 4.59 -11.51 2.41
C LYS A 339 5.82 -12.30 2.03
N VAL A 340 5.60 -13.36 1.26
CA VAL A 340 6.67 -14.05 0.55
C VAL A 340 6.34 -14.16 -0.93
N PHE A 341 7.39 -14.13 -1.74
CA PHE A 341 7.35 -14.29 -3.18
C PHE A 341 8.32 -15.40 -3.53
N ARG A 342 7.84 -16.64 -3.65
CA ARG A 342 8.70 -17.80 -3.91
C ARG A 342 8.41 -18.34 -5.29
N GLY A 343 9.48 -18.51 -6.06
CA GLY A 343 9.36 -18.96 -7.43
C GLY A 343 10.67 -18.95 -8.18
N VAL A 344 10.55 -18.86 -9.49
CA VAL A 344 11.71 -18.91 -10.38
C VAL A 344 11.81 -17.64 -11.21
N GLU A 345 13.04 -17.20 -11.44
CA GLU A 345 13.39 -16.19 -12.41
C GLU A 345 14.18 -16.86 -13.52
N GLU A 346 13.62 -16.88 -14.73
CA GLU A 346 14.19 -17.68 -15.81
C GLU A 346 14.29 -16.87 -17.10
N ALA A 347 15.52 -16.79 -17.58
CA ALA A 347 15.80 -16.23 -18.90
C ALA A 347 15.41 -17.23 -19.99
N HIS A 348 14.62 -16.77 -20.96
CA HIS A 348 14.32 -17.49 -22.19
C HIS A 348 15.26 -17.02 -23.31
N PHE A 349 14.82 -16.12 -24.19
CA PHE A 349 15.64 -15.60 -25.27
C PHE A 349 16.66 -14.51 -24.85
N TRP A 350 16.92 -14.36 -23.55
CA TRP A 350 17.90 -13.38 -23.06
C TRP A 350 19.19 -13.99 -22.51
N GLY A 351 19.29 -15.26 -22.22
CA GLY A 351 20.49 -15.73 -21.55
C GLY A 351 20.89 -17.20 -21.63
N PRO A 352 20.08 -18.17 -22.08
CA PRO A 352 20.53 -19.56 -22.19
C PRO A 352 21.55 -19.73 -23.30
N PRO A 353 22.48 -20.70 -23.18
CA PRO A 353 23.47 -20.97 -24.22
C PRO A 353 22.87 -21.52 -25.52
N SER A 354 21.66 -22.09 -25.48
CA SER A 354 20.96 -22.63 -26.64
C SER A 354 19.45 -22.81 -26.37
N ILE A 355 18.63 -22.59 -27.36
CA ILE A 355 17.17 -22.81 -27.30
C ILE A 355 16.72 -23.63 -28.53
N GLY A 356 15.95 -24.69 -28.26
CA GLY A 356 15.17 -25.36 -29.32
C GLY A 356 13.75 -24.79 -29.36
N VAL A 357 13.31 -24.34 -30.52
CA VAL A 357 11.94 -23.92 -30.80
C VAL A 357 11.13 -25.12 -31.25
N THR A 358 10.00 -25.39 -30.63
CA THR A 358 9.11 -26.51 -31.01
C THR A 358 7.83 -26.04 -31.68
N SER A 359 7.39 -24.82 -31.44
CA SER A 359 6.20 -24.26 -32.06
C SER A 359 6.25 -22.74 -32.18
N VAL A 360 5.65 -22.25 -33.29
CA VAL A 360 5.45 -20.83 -33.59
C VAL A 360 4.00 -20.62 -34.00
N ASP A 361 3.32 -19.62 -33.47
CA ASP A 361 1.99 -19.20 -33.88
C ASP A 361 1.95 -17.68 -34.04
N ASN A 362 1.36 -17.20 -35.14
CA ASN A 362 1.24 -15.76 -35.44
C ASN A 362 2.55 -14.97 -35.23
N ASN A 363 3.69 -15.54 -35.63
CA ASN A 363 5.02 -14.97 -35.48
C ASN A 363 5.52 -14.87 -34.02
N PHE A 364 4.88 -15.58 -33.07
CA PHE A 364 5.36 -15.74 -31.71
C PHE A 364 5.80 -17.18 -31.47
N VAL A 365 6.94 -17.34 -30.79
CA VAL A 365 7.39 -18.65 -30.30
C VAL A 365 6.48 -19.05 -29.14
N THR A 366 5.76 -20.15 -29.32
CA THR A 366 4.77 -20.64 -28.33
C THR A 366 5.21 -21.88 -27.59
N GLY A 367 6.35 -22.49 -27.98
CA GLY A 367 6.92 -23.62 -27.28
C GLY A 367 8.36 -23.86 -27.68
N GLY A 368 9.11 -24.44 -26.73
CA GLY A 368 10.52 -24.74 -26.91
C GLY A 368 11.09 -25.57 -25.78
N TYR A 369 12.41 -25.70 -25.79
CA TYR A 369 13.19 -26.28 -24.68
C TYR A 369 14.50 -25.52 -24.51
N PHE A 370 15.02 -25.52 -23.27
CA PHE A 370 16.35 -24.99 -22.96
C PHE A 370 17.37 -26.12 -23.04
N ASP A 371 18.42 -25.91 -23.78
CA ASP A 371 19.56 -26.83 -23.90
C ASP A 371 20.68 -26.39 -22.93
N GLY A 372 20.29 -26.27 -21.69
CA GLY A 372 21.14 -25.87 -20.57
C GLY A 372 21.05 -24.39 -20.21
N PHE A 373 20.69 -24.09 -18.96
CA PHE A 373 20.75 -22.76 -18.37
C PHE A 373 20.92 -22.87 -16.84
N HIS A 374 21.09 -21.75 -16.14
CA HIS A 374 21.12 -21.71 -14.69
C HIS A 374 19.82 -21.08 -14.16
N SER A 375 18.97 -21.90 -13.56
CA SER A 375 17.75 -21.46 -12.90
C SER A 375 18.07 -20.57 -11.69
N VAL A 376 17.33 -19.49 -11.54
CA VAL A 376 17.36 -18.64 -10.35
C VAL A 376 16.14 -18.96 -9.51
N VAL A 377 16.39 -19.45 -8.30
CA VAL A 377 15.36 -19.75 -7.30
C VAL A 377 15.28 -18.57 -6.35
N ARG A 378 14.10 -17.96 -6.27
CA ARG A 378 13.82 -16.78 -5.45
C ARG A 378 13.01 -17.17 -4.21
N ASN A 379 13.43 -16.69 -3.06
CA ASN A 379 12.73 -16.77 -1.78
C ASN A 379 12.64 -15.36 -1.20
N ASP A 380 11.99 -14.48 -1.93
CA ASP A 380 11.86 -13.08 -1.55
C ASP A 380 10.82 -12.93 -0.44
N ALA A 381 11.01 -11.94 0.41
CA ALA A 381 10.09 -11.62 1.49
C ALA A 381 9.92 -10.10 1.63
N GLU A 382 8.77 -9.68 2.12
CA GLU A 382 8.50 -8.29 2.48
C GLU A 382 7.74 -8.25 3.81
N GLU A 383 8.27 -7.50 4.77
CA GLU A 383 7.56 -7.09 5.98
C GLU A 383 7.23 -5.61 5.84
N LYS A 384 5.95 -5.24 5.97
CA LYS A 384 5.50 -3.86 6.08
C LYS A 384 4.83 -3.67 7.43
N ALA A 385 5.45 -2.89 8.31
CA ALA A 385 4.94 -2.52 9.61
C ALA A 385 4.57 -1.03 9.65
N ALA A 386 3.41 -0.69 10.22
CA ALA A 386 2.98 0.68 10.38
C ALA A 386 2.17 0.87 11.66
N GLU A 387 2.43 1.96 12.37
CA GLU A 387 1.61 2.41 13.49
C GLU A 387 0.93 3.73 13.14
N LEU A 388 -0.35 3.87 13.49
CA LEU A 388 -1.10 5.12 13.36
C LEU A 388 -1.71 5.49 14.71
N THR A 389 -1.49 6.73 15.13
CA THR A 389 -2.08 7.30 16.35
C THR A 389 -2.78 8.62 16.02
N THR A 390 -4.02 8.78 16.48
CA THR A 390 -4.79 10.02 16.32
C THR A 390 -5.44 10.41 17.64
N PHE A 391 -5.39 11.70 17.95
CA PHE A 391 -6.15 12.30 19.05
C PHE A 391 -6.96 13.48 18.54
N GLY A 392 -8.19 13.58 18.97
CA GLY A 392 -9.09 14.65 18.57
C GLY A 392 -9.86 15.25 19.76
N PHE A 393 -10.11 16.54 19.66
CA PHE A 393 -10.97 17.27 20.57
C PHE A 393 -11.92 18.14 19.77
N ASN A 394 -13.21 18.08 20.09
CA ASN A 394 -14.25 18.90 19.48
C ASN A 394 -15.11 19.53 20.57
N ALA A 395 -15.50 20.79 20.40
CA ALA A 395 -16.43 21.50 21.25
C ALA A 395 -17.51 22.16 20.38
N GLU A 396 -18.77 21.80 20.59
CA GLU A 396 -19.92 22.42 19.98
C GLU A 396 -20.65 23.24 21.06
N TRP A 397 -20.78 24.55 20.83
CA TRP A 397 -21.34 25.48 21.80
C TRP A 397 -22.39 26.38 21.20
N ASP A 398 -23.62 26.23 21.63
CA ASP A 398 -24.71 27.19 21.39
C ASP A 398 -24.53 28.38 22.33
N ILE A 399 -23.81 29.42 21.87
CA ILE A 399 -23.48 30.63 22.66
C ILE A 399 -24.76 31.32 23.15
N ASN A 400 -25.76 31.30 22.29
CA ASN A 400 -27.13 31.79 22.57
C ASN A 400 -28.06 31.26 21.47
N ASP A 401 -29.36 31.64 21.49
CA ASP A 401 -30.38 31.19 20.54
C ASP A 401 -30.03 31.48 19.07
N ASP A 402 -29.16 32.45 18.81
CA ASP A 402 -28.76 32.90 17.47
C ASP A 402 -27.43 32.32 17.00
N TRP A 403 -26.47 32.06 17.88
CA TRP A 403 -25.08 31.74 17.51
C TRP A 403 -24.61 30.41 18.06
N ARG A 404 -24.16 29.56 17.16
CA ARG A 404 -23.39 28.33 17.49
C ARG A 404 -21.94 28.51 17.07
N MET A 405 -21.03 28.01 17.89
CA MET A 405 -19.60 27.93 17.60
C MET A 405 -19.15 26.47 17.67
N THR A 406 -18.32 26.08 16.72
CA THR A 406 -17.60 24.80 16.73
C THR A 406 -16.11 25.07 16.81
N PHE A 407 -15.45 24.37 17.72
CA PHE A 407 -14.00 24.31 17.82
C PHE A 407 -13.56 22.87 17.65
N ASP A 408 -12.56 22.62 16.82
CA ASP A 408 -12.03 21.29 16.55
C ASP A 408 -10.51 21.33 16.45
N ALA A 409 -9.83 20.40 17.13
CA ALA A 409 -8.38 20.26 17.11
C ALA A 409 -8.01 18.79 17.05
N ALA A 410 -7.01 18.44 16.25
CA ALA A 410 -6.52 17.06 16.19
C ALA A 410 -5.03 17.00 15.87
N THR A 411 -4.42 15.90 16.29
CA THR A 411 -3.08 15.49 15.88
C THR A 411 -3.09 14.03 15.48
N SER A 412 -2.39 13.70 14.40
CA SER A 412 -2.23 12.34 13.89
C SER A 412 -0.77 12.10 13.53
N GLN A 413 -0.30 10.90 13.78
CA GLN A 413 1.05 10.46 13.44
C GLN A 413 0.99 9.07 12.81
N THR A 414 1.83 8.84 11.80
CA THR A 414 2.03 7.52 11.17
C THR A 414 3.51 7.27 11.01
N ASP A 415 3.97 6.13 11.53
CA ASP A 415 5.31 5.60 11.35
C ASP A 415 5.19 4.34 10.49
N LYS A 416 5.97 4.22 9.40
CA LYS A 416 5.97 3.05 8.52
C LYS A 416 7.38 2.62 8.18
N ARG A 417 7.62 1.33 8.25
CA ARG A 417 8.83 0.68 7.73
C ARG A 417 8.45 -0.44 6.78
N VAL A 418 9.16 -0.54 5.68
CA VAL A 418 9.09 -1.69 4.78
C VAL A 418 10.48 -2.32 4.72
N THR A 419 10.58 -3.64 4.93
CA THR A 419 11.79 -4.39 4.67
C THR A 419 11.49 -5.41 3.59
N ASN A 420 12.00 -5.18 2.38
CA ASN A 420 11.82 -6.07 1.24
C ASN A 420 13.17 -6.67 0.87
N ILE A 421 13.25 -7.99 0.90
CA ILE A 421 14.45 -8.76 0.52
C ILE A 421 14.23 -9.47 -0.81
N GLU A 422 15.14 -9.25 -1.74
CA GLU A 422 15.38 -10.12 -2.88
C GLU A 422 16.47 -11.11 -2.51
N SER A 423 16.19 -12.41 -2.60
CA SER A 423 17.13 -13.48 -2.26
C SER A 423 17.46 -14.30 -3.49
N TYR A 424 18.72 -14.67 -3.65
CA TYR A 424 19.17 -15.43 -4.82
C TYR A 424 19.74 -16.78 -4.40
N SER A 425 19.22 -17.84 -5.02
CA SER A 425 19.74 -19.19 -4.91
C SER A 425 19.61 -19.92 -6.25
N GLY A 426 20.33 -21.03 -6.41
CA GLY A 426 20.33 -21.81 -7.65
C GLY A 426 21.42 -22.89 -7.65
N THR A 427 21.82 -23.35 -8.83
CA THR A 427 22.82 -24.43 -8.99
C THR A 427 24.27 -23.99 -8.71
N GLY A 428 24.45 -23.03 -7.84
CA GLY A 428 25.72 -22.47 -7.40
C GLY A 428 25.99 -21.07 -7.96
N ARG A 429 27.03 -20.44 -7.41
CA ARG A 429 27.41 -19.05 -7.70
C ARG A 429 27.85 -18.86 -9.14
N SER A 430 27.47 -17.74 -9.75
CA SER A 430 27.98 -17.33 -11.05
C SER A 430 29.51 -17.29 -11.06
N GLY A 431 30.12 -17.83 -12.13
CA GLY A 431 31.58 -17.89 -12.29
C GLY A 431 32.25 -19.14 -11.75
N LEU A 432 31.59 -19.95 -10.92
CA LEU A 432 32.13 -21.27 -10.51
C LEU A 432 32.11 -22.26 -11.67
N ALA A 433 33.13 -23.11 -11.73
CA ALA A 433 33.22 -24.16 -12.74
C ALA A 433 32.30 -25.36 -12.40
N GLY A 434 31.84 -26.08 -13.44
CA GLY A 434 31.13 -27.34 -13.25
C GLY A 434 29.76 -27.25 -12.59
N ARG A 435 29.15 -26.08 -12.53
CA ARG A 435 27.79 -25.94 -12.01
C ARG A 435 26.80 -26.76 -12.84
N PRO A 436 25.86 -27.48 -12.20
CA PRO A 436 24.81 -28.18 -12.91
C PRO A 436 23.97 -27.20 -13.77
N LEU A 437 23.61 -27.64 -14.97
CA LEU A 437 22.72 -26.90 -15.84
C LEU A 437 21.28 -27.37 -15.62
N THR A 438 20.33 -26.48 -15.84
CA THR A 438 18.90 -26.75 -15.85
C THR A 438 18.45 -27.06 -17.28
N TYR A 439 17.61 -28.08 -17.43
CA TYR A 439 17.04 -28.51 -18.71
C TYR A 439 15.53 -28.69 -18.55
N ARG A 440 14.74 -28.06 -19.39
CA ARG A 440 13.28 -28.27 -19.43
C ARG A 440 12.65 -27.80 -20.73
N SER A 441 11.52 -28.36 -21.09
CA SER A 441 10.66 -27.86 -22.14
C SER A 441 9.64 -26.89 -21.57
N TRP A 442 9.08 -26.04 -22.43
CA TRP A 442 8.06 -25.09 -22.05
C TRP A 442 7.04 -24.86 -23.17
N THR A 443 5.82 -24.49 -22.79
CA THR A 443 4.77 -24.03 -23.69
C THR A 443 4.12 -22.78 -23.11
N MET A 444 3.82 -21.81 -23.99
CA MET A 444 3.06 -20.64 -23.61
C MET A 444 1.59 -21.01 -23.42
N GLN A 445 0.98 -20.52 -22.37
CA GLN A 445 -0.43 -20.64 -22.03
C GLN A 445 -1.06 -19.25 -21.94
N SER A 446 -2.38 -19.17 -21.85
CA SER A 446 -3.08 -17.88 -21.68
C SER A 446 -2.75 -17.15 -20.36
N ASN A 447 -2.22 -17.87 -19.38
CA ASN A 447 -1.88 -17.41 -18.04
C ASN A 447 -0.37 -17.50 -17.72
N GLY A 448 0.49 -17.72 -18.73
CA GLY A 448 1.94 -17.76 -18.55
C GLY A 448 2.63 -18.92 -19.24
N VAL A 449 3.71 -19.40 -18.64
CA VAL A 449 4.51 -20.53 -19.11
C VAL A 449 4.13 -21.79 -18.35
N LEU A 450 4.00 -22.91 -19.06
CA LEU A 450 3.89 -24.24 -18.47
C LEU A 450 5.14 -25.06 -18.82
N TYR A 451 5.87 -25.48 -17.82
CA TYR A 451 7.06 -26.32 -17.97
C TYR A 451 6.73 -27.81 -18.06
N SER A 452 7.59 -28.54 -18.73
CA SER A 452 7.53 -29.99 -18.88
C SER A 452 8.93 -30.58 -19.02
N PRO A 453 9.11 -31.90 -18.90
CA PRO A 453 10.41 -32.53 -19.05
C PRO A 453 11.10 -32.19 -20.37
N HIS A 454 12.42 -32.00 -20.33
CA HIS A 454 13.26 -31.87 -21.53
C HIS A 454 13.23 -33.16 -22.35
N PRO A 455 13.34 -33.14 -23.70
CA PRO A 455 13.26 -34.32 -24.53
C PRO A 455 14.29 -35.41 -24.22
N THR A 456 15.49 -35.05 -23.78
CA THR A 456 16.62 -35.98 -23.59
C THR A 456 17.35 -35.84 -22.26
N GLU A 457 17.31 -34.67 -21.64
CA GLU A 457 18.04 -34.37 -20.40
C GLU A 457 17.12 -34.41 -19.18
N PRO A 458 17.63 -34.79 -17.98
CA PRO A 458 16.84 -34.75 -16.77
C PRO A 458 16.60 -33.30 -16.32
N ASN A 459 15.40 -33.04 -15.81
CA ASN A 459 15.11 -31.78 -15.13
C ASN A 459 15.94 -31.70 -13.83
N PRO A 460 16.34 -30.50 -13.41
CA PRO A 460 16.93 -30.32 -12.09
C PRO A 460 15.84 -30.49 -11.02
N ASP A 461 16.24 -31.01 -9.89
CA ASP A 461 15.42 -31.03 -8.68
C ASP A 461 15.61 -29.70 -7.94
N LEU A 462 14.64 -28.79 -8.05
CA LEU A 462 14.68 -27.49 -7.37
C LEU A 462 14.39 -27.63 -5.87
N SER A 463 13.99 -28.81 -5.38
CA SER A 463 13.73 -29.09 -3.97
C SER A 463 14.95 -29.68 -3.23
N ASP A 464 16.04 -30.00 -3.95
CA ASP A 464 17.27 -30.57 -3.34
C ASP A 464 18.17 -29.48 -2.76
N TRP A 465 18.28 -29.45 -1.43
CA TRP A 465 19.12 -28.53 -0.66
C TRP A 465 20.61 -28.63 -0.96
N ASN A 466 21.10 -29.73 -1.55
CA ASN A 466 22.50 -29.88 -1.91
C ASN A 466 22.82 -29.35 -3.31
N THR A 467 21.81 -29.23 -4.13
CA THR A 467 21.93 -28.73 -5.51
C THR A 467 21.58 -27.26 -5.60
N MET A 468 20.55 -26.83 -4.87
CA MET A 468 20.13 -25.41 -4.80
C MET A 468 20.88 -24.72 -3.65
N LEU A 469 21.91 -23.96 -3.99
CA LEU A 469 22.82 -23.32 -3.06
C LEU A 469 22.48 -21.84 -2.87
N LEU A 470 22.74 -21.31 -1.69
CA LEU A 470 22.64 -19.90 -1.37
C LEU A 470 23.79 -19.12 -2.02
N ALA A 471 23.55 -18.58 -3.17
CA ALA A 471 24.51 -17.80 -3.95
C ALA A 471 23.81 -17.18 -5.17
N GLY A 472 24.26 -16.01 -5.62
CA GLY A 472 23.78 -15.40 -6.87
C GLY A 472 24.16 -16.26 -8.09
N PRO A 473 23.20 -16.94 -8.76
CA PRO A 473 23.53 -17.81 -9.89
C PRO A 473 23.86 -17.02 -11.17
N GLN A 474 23.63 -15.72 -11.17
CA GLN A 474 23.94 -14.77 -12.22
C GLN A 474 24.91 -13.68 -11.74
N SER A 475 25.58 -12.96 -12.66
CA SER A 475 26.53 -11.89 -12.35
C SER A 475 25.81 -10.53 -12.28
N TRP A 476 25.03 -10.29 -11.23
CA TRP A 476 24.25 -9.06 -11.07
C TRP A 476 24.93 -7.96 -10.28
N GLY A 477 26.07 -8.25 -9.62
CA GLY A 477 26.78 -7.34 -8.74
C GLY A 477 27.47 -6.15 -9.40
N GLY A 478 27.16 -5.81 -10.67
CA GLY A 478 27.76 -4.68 -11.37
C GLY A 478 27.58 -3.35 -10.65
N GLY A 479 26.44 -3.16 -9.95
CA GLY A 479 26.20 -2.01 -9.09
C GLY A 479 27.14 -1.90 -7.88
N MET A 480 27.84 -2.95 -7.51
CA MET A 480 28.78 -2.99 -6.38
C MET A 480 30.21 -2.58 -6.73
N ALA A 481 30.45 -2.03 -7.92
CA ALA A 481 31.80 -1.66 -8.41
C ALA A 481 32.60 -0.79 -7.43
N GLY A 482 31.94 0.09 -6.67
CA GLY A 482 32.56 0.92 -5.65
C GLY A 482 33.18 0.13 -4.50
N PHE A 483 32.68 -1.05 -4.20
CA PHE A 483 33.16 -1.96 -3.15
C PHE A 483 34.08 -3.07 -3.69
N ALA A 484 34.49 -3.01 -4.97
CA ALA A 484 35.27 -4.06 -5.62
C ALA A 484 36.54 -4.46 -4.85
N ASN A 485 37.25 -3.47 -4.28
CA ASN A 485 38.47 -3.71 -3.50
C ASN A 485 38.20 -4.23 -2.09
N ASP A 486 37.01 -3.99 -1.54
CA ASP A 486 36.60 -4.50 -0.22
C ASP A 486 36.11 -5.94 -0.33
N ILE A 487 35.41 -6.26 -1.44
CA ILE A 487 34.92 -7.60 -1.76
C ILE A 487 36.06 -8.50 -2.19
N CYS A 488 36.92 -8.02 -3.10
CA CYS A 488 38.06 -8.77 -3.66
C CYS A 488 39.40 -8.04 -3.40
N PRO A 489 39.88 -7.95 -2.14
CA PRO A 489 41.11 -7.22 -1.82
C PRO A 489 42.36 -7.89 -2.41
N THR A 490 42.33 -9.19 -2.63
CA THR A 490 43.39 -9.97 -3.32
C THR A 490 42.76 -11.00 -4.25
N VAL A 491 43.53 -11.53 -5.18
CA VAL A 491 43.08 -12.63 -6.06
C VAL A 491 42.72 -13.88 -5.24
N GLU A 492 43.49 -14.18 -4.20
CA GLU A 492 43.24 -15.33 -3.33
C GLU A 492 41.91 -15.21 -2.58
N ALA A 493 41.52 -14.00 -2.14
CA ALA A 493 40.23 -13.75 -1.48
C ALA A 493 39.02 -14.01 -2.39
N CYS A 494 39.21 -13.96 -3.70
CA CYS A 494 38.20 -14.22 -4.71
C CYS A 494 38.45 -15.49 -5.51
N THR A 495 39.27 -16.39 -5.02
CA THR A 495 39.54 -17.72 -5.62
C THR A 495 38.74 -18.76 -4.85
N ALA A 496 37.76 -19.36 -5.51
CA ALA A 496 36.94 -20.42 -4.96
C ALA A 496 37.72 -21.75 -4.79
N ALA A 497 37.18 -22.68 -4.02
CA ALA A 497 37.79 -23.97 -3.75
C ALA A 497 38.03 -24.83 -5.02
N ASP A 498 37.23 -24.63 -6.06
CA ASP A 498 37.37 -25.26 -7.37
C ASP A 498 38.48 -24.63 -8.25
N GLY A 499 39.12 -23.55 -7.78
CA GLY A 499 40.13 -22.77 -8.47
C GLY A 499 39.59 -21.69 -9.41
N SER A 500 38.30 -21.49 -9.47
CA SER A 500 37.67 -20.38 -10.21
C SER A 500 38.03 -19.04 -9.56
N VAL A 501 38.42 -18.04 -10.37
CA VAL A 501 38.72 -16.69 -9.92
C VAL A 501 37.48 -15.81 -10.22
N LEU A 502 36.82 -15.37 -9.19
CA LEU A 502 35.61 -14.55 -9.24
C LEU A 502 35.94 -13.05 -9.09
N ASN A 503 34.95 -12.20 -9.27
CA ASN A 503 35.07 -10.78 -9.01
C ASN A 503 33.79 -10.24 -8.32
N TYR A 504 33.73 -8.95 -8.05
CA TYR A 504 32.61 -8.32 -7.36
C TYR A 504 31.26 -8.52 -8.07
N ASN A 505 31.20 -8.69 -9.41
CA ASN A 505 29.96 -8.97 -10.13
C ASN A 505 29.33 -10.32 -9.75
N ASN A 506 30.13 -11.24 -9.20
CA ASN A 506 29.70 -12.57 -8.78
C ASN A 506 29.30 -12.62 -7.29
N ALA A 507 29.41 -11.49 -6.56
CA ALA A 507 29.27 -11.48 -5.11
C ALA A 507 27.86 -11.12 -4.62
N GLN A 508 26.95 -10.64 -5.49
CA GLN A 508 25.60 -10.28 -5.06
C GLN A 508 24.74 -11.54 -4.89
N ASP A 509 24.37 -11.81 -3.65
CA ASP A 509 23.56 -12.96 -3.23
C ASP A 509 22.15 -12.56 -2.80
N GLY A 510 21.85 -11.26 -2.81
CA GLY A 510 20.56 -10.68 -2.52
C GLY A 510 20.62 -9.15 -2.51
N PHE A 511 19.45 -8.56 -2.28
CA PHE A 511 19.29 -7.12 -2.18
C PHE A 511 18.20 -6.78 -1.16
N ILE A 512 18.41 -5.72 -0.39
CA ILE A 512 17.40 -5.17 0.55
C ILE A 512 16.96 -3.80 0.08
N ASN A 513 15.63 -3.59 0.04
CA ASN A 513 14.99 -2.29 0.04
C ASN A 513 14.37 -2.05 1.41
N GLU A 514 14.73 -0.94 2.07
CA GLU A 514 14.27 -0.64 3.42
C GLU A 514 13.84 0.83 3.55
N PRO A 515 12.80 1.29 2.82
CA PRO A 515 12.29 2.64 3.01
C PRO A 515 11.60 2.79 4.37
N VAL A 516 11.88 3.92 5.04
CA VAL A 516 11.26 4.34 6.30
C VAL A 516 10.51 5.63 6.07
N PHE A 517 9.30 5.74 6.63
CA PHE A 517 8.44 6.91 6.50
C PHE A 517 7.96 7.36 7.86
N ASP A 518 7.98 8.66 8.07
CA ASP A 518 7.37 9.32 9.22
C ASP A 518 6.43 10.40 8.71
N GLU A 519 5.23 10.49 9.28
CA GLU A 519 4.27 11.50 8.89
C GLU A 519 3.49 12.04 10.10
N GLU A 520 3.43 13.36 10.22
CA GLU A 520 2.68 14.06 11.26
C GLU A 520 1.69 15.06 10.65
N LEU A 521 0.51 15.16 11.25
CA LEU A 521 -0.53 16.10 10.87
C LEU A 521 -1.16 16.73 12.10
N THR A 522 -1.14 18.04 12.21
CA THR A 522 -1.88 18.80 13.23
C THR A 522 -2.92 19.70 12.58
N THR A 523 -4.13 19.70 13.10
CA THR A 523 -5.25 20.47 12.55
C THR A 523 -5.95 21.28 13.62
N LEU A 524 -6.44 22.45 13.24
CA LEU A 524 -7.25 23.33 14.07
C LEU A 524 -8.36 23.95 13.23
N ARG A 525 -9.60 23.92 13.73
CA ARG A 525 -10.75 24.52 13.07
C ARG A 525 -11.60 25.29 14.07
N VAL A 526 -12.06 26.48 13.68
CA VAL A 526 -13.05 27.26 14.38
C VAL A 526 -14.07 27.75 13.39
N ASP A 527 -15.34 27.51 13.64
CA ASP A 527 -16.42 28.09 12.85
C ASP A 527 -17.58 28.57 13.72
N VAL A 528 -18.30 29.52 13.19
CA VAL A 528 -19.52 30.06 13.80
C VAL A 528 -20.67 29.98 12.79
N SER A 529 -21.84 29.64 13.28
CA SER A 529 -23.05 29.63 12.45
C SER A 529 -24.16 30.39 13.13
N ARG A 530 -25.06 30.90 12.28
CA ARG A 530 -26.24 31.66 12.73
C ARG A 530 -27.43 31.43 11.81
N PRO A 531 -28.61 31.04 12.35
CA PRO A 531 -29.86 31.10 11.61
C PRO A 531 -30.12 32.52 11.10
N LEU A 532 -30.61 32.64 9.89
CA LEU A 532 -30.99 33.92 9.27
C LEU A 532 -32.48 33.90 8.94
N ASP A 533 -33.13 35.07 9.13
CA ASP A 533 -34.47 35.36 8.63
C ASP A 533 -34.35 36.59 7.72
N PHE A 534 -33.68 36.42 6.57
CA PHE A 534 -33.44 37.48 5.61
C PHE A 534 -33.79 37.06 4.18
N GLY A 535 -35.07 37.24 3.81
CA GLY A 535 -35.56 36.85 2.50
C GLY A 535 -35.53 35.36 2.27
N ALA A 536 -34.69 34.88 1.36
CA ALA A 536 -34.50 33.47 1.08
C ALA A 536 -33.37 32.84 1.90
N LEU A 537 -32.54 33.62 2.61
CA LEU A 537 -31.43 33.14 3.37
C LEU A 537 -31.84 32.58 4.72
N THR A 538 -31.45 31.33 5.01
CA THR A 538 -31.87 30.61 6.22
C THR A 538 -30.75 30.37 7.19
N ASN A 539 -29.48 30.34 6.75
CA ASN A 539 -28.36 30.16 7.61
C ASN A 539 -27.09 30.81 7.08
N PHE A 540 -26.22 31.26 7.98
CA PHE A 540 -24.87 31.76 7.71
C PHE A 540 -23.86 30.90 8.50
N THR A 541 -22.79 30.48 7.81
CA THR A 541 -21.66 29.83 8.45
C THR A 541 -20.36 30.46 7.97
N ALA A 542 -19.43 30.76 8.88
CA ALA A 542 -18.09 31.20 8.52
C ALA A 542 -17.07 30.58 9.46
N GLY A 543 -15.87 30.33 8.96
CA GLY A 543 -14.85 29.72 9.79
C GLY A 543 -13.45 29.79 9.19
N VAL A 544 -12.51 29.31 9.99
CA VAL A 544 -11.10 29.19 9.65
C VAL A 544 -10.63 27.78 9.98
N TYR A 545 -9.85 27.20 9.09
CA TYR A 545 -9.17 25.93 9.25
C TYR A 545 -7.67 26.12 9.04
N TYR A 546 -6.86 25.54 9.92
CA TYR A 546 -5.41 25.50 9.86
C TYR A 546 -4.97 24.04 9.87
N SER A 547 -3.99 23.67 9.05
CA SER A 547 -3.28 22.40 9.16
C SER A 547 -1.79 22.59 8.93
N SER A 548 -1.00 21.79 9.63
CA SER A 548 0.43 21.62 9.43
C SER A 548 0.70 20.14 9.27
N ARG A 549 1.35 19.77 8.17
CA ARG A 549 1.69 18.38 7.79
C ARG A 549 3.16 18.30 7.46
N GLU A 550 3.83 17.31 8.03
CA GLU A 550 5.19 16.94 7.67
C GLU A 550 5.21 15.47 7.28
N LYS A 551 5.91 15.13 6.20
CA LYS A 551 6.14 13.76 5.76
C LYS A 551 7.57 13.60 5.32
N SER A 552 8.26 12.58 5.84
CA SER A 552 9.61 12.22 5.43
C SER A 552 9.67 10.80 4.88
N LYS A 553 10.62 10.57 3.99
CA LYS A 553 11.01 9.27 3.47
C LYS A 553 12.53 9.16 3.49
N GLU A 554 13.06 8.13 4.13
CA GLU A 554 14.44 7.70 4.00
C GLU A 554 14.50 6.42 3.17
N ASN A 555 15.05 6.49 1.95
CA ASN A 555 15.12 5.35 1.04
C ASN A 555 16.42 4.58 1.23
N ARG A 556 16.45 3.63 2.15
CA ARG A 556 17.61 2.75 2.41
C ARG A 556 17.63 1.56 1.45
N GLY A 557 18.81 1.02 1.21
CA GLY A 557 18.97 -0.22 0.46
C GLY A 557 20.38 -0.80 0.63
N PHE A 558 20.50 -2.12 0.50
CA PHE A 558 21.76 -2.83 0.72
C PHE A 558 21.90 -3.98 -0.27
N TYR A 559 23.08 -4.08 -0.90
CA TYR A 559 23.49 -5.30 -1.56
C TYR A 559 23.94 -6.32 -0.50
N LEU A 560 23.61 -7.59 -0.71
CA LEU A 560 23.99 -8.68 0.20
C LEU A 560 25.03 -9.58 -0.42
N THR A 561 26.04 -9.95 0.37
CA THR A 561 27.04 -10.94 0.02
C THR A 561 27.08 -12.02 1.10
N ALA A 562 26.88 -13.28 0.73
CA ALA A 562 26.98 -14.42 1.65
C ALA A 562 28.41 -14.57 2.20
N PRO A 563 28.58 -15.00 3.45
CA PRO A 563 29.89 -15.13 4.09
C PRO A 563 30.80 -16.20 3.43
N THR A 564 30.22 -17.08 2.63
CA THR A 564 30.87 -18.12 1.88
C THR A 564 31.55 -17.68 0.59
N PHE A 565 31.28 -16.44 0.15
CA PHE A 565 31.93 -15.89 -1.06
C PHE A 565 33.46 -16.06 -0.97
N PRO A 566 34.15 -16.57 -2.01
CA PRO A 566 33.68 -16.84 -3.37
C PRO A 566 32.99 -18.20 -3.60
N ASP A 567 32.97 -19.08 -2.62
CA ASP A 567 32.27 -20.35 -2.71
C ASP A 567 30.75 -20.18 -2.58
N ALA A 568 29.98 -21.27 -2.68
CA ALA A 568 28.56 -21.35 -2.43
C ALA A 568 28.24 -22.53 -1.52
N GLU A 569 27.23 -22.43 -0.70
CA GLU A 569 26.84 -23.50 0.23
C GLU A 569 25.29 -23.63 0.31
N PRO A 570 24.80 -24.77 0.80
CA PRO A 570 23.39 -24.93 1.10
C PRO A 570 22.90 -23.88 2.12
N VAL A 571 21.61 -23.51 2.02
CA VAL A 571 20.96 -22.70 3.06
C VAL A 571 21.15 -23.36 4.43
N PRO A 572 21.53 -22.64 5.51
CA PRO A 572 21.64 -23.16 6.85
C PRO A 572 20.36 -23.87 7.31
N GLU A 573 20.48 -24.97 8.03
CA GLU A 573 19.37 -25.89 8.33
C GLU A 573 18.24 -25.18 9.13
N GLU A 574 18.61 -24.28 10.03
CA GLU A 574 17.68 -23.52 10.88
C GLU A 574 16.74 -22.56 10.13
N TYR A 575 17.07 -22.21 8.88
CA TYR A 575 16.24 -21.33 8.03
C TYR A 575 15.46 -22.11 6.96
N ARG A 576 15.57 -23.45 6.91
CA ARG A 576 14.86 -24.29 5.94
C ARG A 576 13.42 -24.52 6.38
N LEU A 577 12.48 -24.18 5.52
CA LEU A 577 11.04 -24.28 5.78
C LEU A 577 10.39 -25.49 5.10
N GLY A 578 11.07 -26.10 4.11
CA GLY A 578 10.51 -27.19 3.31
C GLY A 578 10.49 -26.87 1.83
N THR A 579 9.36 -27.11 1.15
CA THR A 579 9.20 -26.86 -0.29
C THR A 579 7.99 -26.00 -0.58
N THR A 580 8.14 -25.11 -1.55
CA THR A 580 7.04 -24.32 -2.14
C THR A 580 6.47 -25.07 -3.34
N ASP A 581 5.14 -25.13 -3.47
CA ASP A 581 4.42 -25.75 -4.60
C ASP A 581 4.41 -24.79 -5.81
N LEU A 582 5.04 -25.22 -6.90
CA LEU A 582 5.07 -24.52 -8.18
C LEU A 582 4.34 -25.29 -9.30
N SER A 583 3.39 -26.15 -8.94
CA SER A 583 2.64 -26.98 -9.89
C SER A 583 1.89 -26.16 -10.96
N PHE A 584 1.53 -24.91 -10.66
CA PHE A 584 0.93 -23.99 -11.64
C PHE A 584 1.85 -23.67 -12.82
N LEU A 585 3.17 -23.79 -12.63
CA LEU A 585 4.19 -23.70 -13.69
C LEU A 585 4.55 -25.06 -14.29
N GLY A 586 3.97 -26.16 -13.81
CA GLY A 586 4.35 -27.52 -14.20
C GLY A 586 5.60 -28.07 -13.48
N ILE A 587 6.10 -27.37 -12.45
CA ILE A 587 7.21 -27.81 -11.59
C ILE A 587 6.60 -28.58 -10.39
N ASN A 588 6.35 -29.88 -10.58
CA ASN A 588 5.54 -30.66 -9.64
C ASN A 588 6.30 -31.12 -8.39
N ASP A 589 7.64 -31.15 -8.43
CA ASP A 589 8.47 -31.49 -7.26
C ASP A 589 8.67 -30.30 -6.31
N GLY A 590 8.19 -29.10 -6.73
CA GLY A 590 8.34 -27.85 -5.99
C GLY A 590 9.76 -27.31 -6.04
N MET A 591 10.06 -26.39 -5.12
CA MET A 591 11.39 -25.81 -4.92
C MET A 591 11.69 -25.62 -3.44
N ILE A 592 12.97 -25.45 -3.07
CA ILE A 592 13.37 -25.13 -1.70
C ILE A 592 12.66 -23.84 -1.22
N ALA A 593 12.14 -23.89 0.00
CA ALA A 593 11.59 -22.75 0.70
C ALA A 593 12.40 -22.45 1.95
N TYR A 594 12.87 -21.21 2.10
CA TYR A 594 13.61 -20.78 3.28
C TYR A 594 13.23 -19.37 3.74
N ASP A 595 13.49 -19.10 5.02
CA ASP A 595 13.28 -17.79 5.64
C ASP A 595 14.44 -16.85 5.29
N SER A 596 14.30 -16.13 4.18
CA SER A 596 15.32 -15.18 3.71
C SER A 596 15.42 -13.94 4.58
N LEU A 597 14.28 -13.47 5.13
CA LEU A 597 14.23 -12.29 6.00
C LEU A 597 14.89 -12.60 7.35
N GLY A 598 14.57 -13.75 7.97
CA GLY A 598 15.22 -14.20 9.19
C GLY A 598 16.72 -14.43 9.01
N LEU A 599 17.14 -14.98 7.86
CA LEU A 599 18.56 -15.13 7.50
C LEU A 599 19.27 -13.77 7.45
N TYR A 600 18.66 -12.76 6.81
CA TYR A 600 19.19 -11.39 6.78
C TYR A 600 19.26 -10.76 8.17
N GLN A 601 18.17 -10.83 8.93
CA GLN A 601 18.05 -10.24 10.27
C GLN A 601 19.02 -10.85 11.28
N SER A 602 19.44 -12.09 11.08
CA SER A 602 20.48 -12.74 11.90
C SER A 602 21.89 -12.18 11.68
N GLY A 603 22.07 -11.35 10.63
CA GLY A 603 23.38 -10.84 10.24
C GLY A 603 24.25 -11.87 9.52
N TYR A 604 23.65 -12.89 8.91
CA TYR A 604 24.37 -13.92 8.14
C TYR A 604 25.13 -13.30 6.97
N SER A 605 24.49 -12.43 6.19
CA SER A 605 25.10 -11.78 5.03
C SER A 605 25.78 -10.46 5.38
N THR A 606 26.85 -10.12 4.64
CA THR A 606 27.42 -8.77 4.67
C THR A 606 26.54 -7.83 3.85
N ALA A 607 26.10 -6.74 4.47
CA ALA A 607 25.28 -5.71 3.84
C ALA A 607 26.17 -4.54 3.37
N TRP A 608 26.05 -4.17 2.10
CA TRP A 608 26.77 -3.07 1.45
C TRP A 608 25.79 -1.95 1.13
N ASP A 609 26.01 -0.78 1.70
CA ASP A 609 25.09 0.37 1.57
C ASP A 609 24.97 0.82 0.11
N ALA A 610 23.81 0.56 -0.49
CA ALA A 610 23.53 0.92 -1.88
C ALA A 610 23.44 2.45 -2.11
N ALA A 611 23.12 3.24 -1.08
CA ALA A 611 23.08 4.70 -1.19
C ALA A 611 24.43 5.33 -1.55
N GLN A 612 25.54 4.61 -1.32
CA GLN A 612 26.86 5.06 -1.73
C GLN A 612 27.12 4.86 -3.23
N LEU A 613 26.34 4.06 -3.93
CA LEU A 613 26.54 3.64 -5.32
C LEU A 613 25.35 3.96 -6.23
N GLN A 614 24.15 4.12 -5.68
CA GLN A 614 22.92 4.32 -6.42
C GLN A 614 22.33 5.71 -6.15
N THR A 615 22.21 6.49 -7.20
CA THR A 615 21.68 7.86 -7.13
C THR A 615 20.21 7.90 -6.72
N ASP A 616 19.44 6.89 -7.05
CA ASP A 616 18.01 6.78 -6.73
C ASP A 616 17.73 6.64 -5.24
N ARG A 617 18.66 6.13 -4.42
CA ARG A 617 18.49 6.01 -2.97
C ARG A 617 18.43 7.38 -2.30
N LEU A 618 19.47 8.17 -2.43
CA LEU A 618 19.47 9.55 -1.93
C LEU A 618 18.56 10.46 -2.73
N GLY A 619 18.39 10.20 -4.04
CA GLY A 619 17.46 10.91 -4.91
C GLY A 619 15.99 10.68 -4.57
N ASP A 620 15.66 9.66 -3.75
CA ASP A 620 14.31 9.36 -3.25
C ASP A 620 14.22 9.45 -1.71
N THR A 621 15.18 10.13 -1.08
CA THR A 621 15.18 10.50 0.34
C THR A 621 14.83 11.96 0.48
N TYR A 622 13.72 12.28 1.17
CA TYR A 622 13.17 13.64 1.23
C TYR A 622 12.32 13.89 2.48
N SER A 623 12.07 15.16 2.78
CA SER A 623 11.05 15.63 3.72
C SER A 623 10.22 16.71 3.05
N ILE A 624 8.91 16.74 3.32
CA ILE A 624 7.97 17.73 2.79
C ILE A 624 7.16 18.27 3.95
N GLU A 625 7.16 19.59 4.06
CA GLU A 625 6.37 20.35 5.01
C GLU A 625 5.29 21.15 4.28
N GLU A 626 4.07 21.11 4.76
CA GLU A 626 2.94 21.89 4.23
C GLU A 626 2.18 22.57 5.36
N THR A 627 1.91 23.84 5.20
CA THR A 627 1.00 24.60 6.06
C THR A 627 -0.16 25.14 5.24
N LEU A 628 -1.38 24.87 5.69
CA LEU A 628 -2.61 25.37 5.05
C LEU A 628 -3.35 26.29 6.01
N LEU A 629 -3.83 27.41 5.48
CA LEU A 629 -4.80 28.29 6.14
C LEU A 629 -6.00 28.48 5.21
N THR A 630 -7.17 28.00 5.61
CA THR A 630 -8.40 28.10 4.83
C THR A 630 -9.42 28.95 5.58
N GLY A 631 -9.85 30.05 4.97
CA GLY A 631 -11.00 30.83 5.41
C GLY A 631 -12.22 30.47 4.56
N PHE A 632 -13.40 30.34 5.15
CA PHE A 632 -14.61 30.03 4.39
C PHE A 632 -15.84 30.79 4.90
N VAL A 633 -16.78 30.96 3.98
CA VAL A 633 -18.12 31.46 4.26
C VAL A 633 -19.14 30.68 3.43
N SER A 634 -20.27 30.34 4.04
CA SER A 634 -21.40 29.65 3.39
C SER A 634 -22.70 30.30 3.80
N LEU A 635 -23.64 30.36 2.87
CA LEU A 635 -25.02 30.82 3.06
C LEU A 635 -25.97 29.76 2.54
N ASP A 636 -26.87 29.29 3.41
CA ASP A 636 -27.95 28.40 3.02
C ASP A 636 -29.19 29.24 2.62
N PHE A 637 -29.94 28.71 1.69
CA PHE A 637 -31.17 29.37 1.24
C PHE A 637 -32.34 28.37 1.07
N ASP A 638 -33.54 28.87 1.32
CA ASP A 638 -34.83 28.21 1.06
C ASP A 638 -35.75 29.21 0.40
N THR A 639 -36.29 28.86 -0.77
CA THR A 639 -37.13 29.73 -1.56
C THR A 639 -38.08 28.93 -2.43
N GLN A 640 -38.90 29.60 -3.24
CA GLN A 640 -39.80 28.96 -4.18
C GLN A 640 -39.67 29.56 -5.58
N LEU A 641 -39.63 28.71 -6.58
CA LEU A 641 -39.67 29.06 -7.98
C LEU A 641 -41.03 28.64 -8.55
N GLY A 642 -42.02 29.57 -8.55
CA GLY A 642 -43.40 29.20 -8.74
C GLY A 642 -43.92 28.33 -7.59
N ASP A 643 -44.38 27.14 -7.90
CA ASP A 643 -44.86 26.15 -6.91
C ASP A 643 -43.75 25.13 -6.50
N VAL A 644 -42.53 25.27 -7.01
CA VAL A 644 -41.40 24.35 -6.75
C VAL A 644 -40.58 24.90 -5.60
N PRO A 645 -40.47 24.19 -4.44
CA PRO A 645 -39.53 24.53 -3.40
C PRO A 645 -38.09 24.38 -3.90
N VAL A 646 -37.23 25.35 -3.59
CA VAL A 646 -35.81 25.37 -3.99
C VAL A 646 -34.96 25.66 -2.78
N THR A 647 -34.12 24.69 -2.42
CA THR A 647 -33.15 24.82 -1.32
C THR A 647 -31.72 24.67 -1.83
N GLY A 648 -30.76 25.13 -1.07
CA GLY A 648 -29.37 24.95 -1.44
C GLY A 648 -28.41 25.77 -0.59
N ASN A 649 -27.14 25.78 -1.00
CA ASN A 649 -26.14 26.64 -0.42
C ASN A 649 -25.23 27.25 -1.49
N PHE A 650 -24.64 28.37 -1.16
CA PHE A 650 -23.54 28.94 -1.91
C PHE A 650 -22.47 29.45 -0.94
N GLY A 651 -21.23 29.30 -1.34
CA GLY A 651 -20.13 29.66 -0.46
C GLY A 651 -18.83 29.91 -1.20
N LEU A 652 -17.86 30.35 -0.43
CA LEU A 652 -16.53 30.68 -0.90
C LEU A 652 -15.51 30.15 0.11
N GLN A 653 -14.47 29.49 -0.39
CA GLN A 653 -13.27 29.20 0.37
C GLN A 653 -12.09 29.97 -0.22
N ILE A 654 -11.19 30.43 0.64
CA ILE A 654 -9.89 30.98 0.28
C ILE A 654 -8.87 30.10 0.98
N VAL A 655 -8.08 29.37 0.20
CA VAL A 655 -7.04 28.44 0.68
C VAL A 655 -5.68 29.07 0.41
N SER A 656 -4.93 29.35 1.45
CA SER A 656 -3.53 29.77 1.37
C SER A 656 -2.64 28.61 1.83
N ALA A 657 -1.70 28.21 0.99
CA ALA A 657 -0.76 27.14 1.27
C ALA A 657 0.67 27.64 1.21
N ASP A 658 1.49 27.16 2.11
CA ASP A 658 2.95 27.28 2.11
C ASP A 658 3.52 25.87 2.10
N GLN A 659 4.42 25.57 1.14
CA GLN A 659 5.02 24.25 0.98
C GLN A 659 6.52 24.36 0.85
N GLU A 660 7.24 23.54 1.59
CA GLU A 660 8.69 23.40 1.55
C GLU A 660 9.07 21.93 1.43
N ALA A 661 10.07 21.61 0.63
CA ALA A 661 10.59 20.27 0.51
C ALA A 661 12.11 20.27 0.58
N SER A 662 12.66 19.31 1.33
CA SER A 662 14.09 19.11 1.50
C SER A 662 14.50 17.73 1.00
N GLY A 663 15.71 17.62 0.44
CA GLY A 663 16.23 16.37 -0.11
C GLY A 663 17.65 16.53 -0.63
N TYR A 664 18.00 15.79 -1.70
CA TYR A 664 19.36 15.77 -2.22
C TYR A 664 19.42 15.94 -3.74
N ASN A 665 20.37 16.74 -4.21
CA ASN A 665 20.83 16.72 -5.59
C ASN A 665 21.95 15.70 -5.70
N VAL A 666 21.78 14.70 -6.55
CA VAL A 666 22.64 13.53 -6.60
C VAL A 666 23.18 13.30 -8.00
N ILE A 667 24.50 13.08 -8.09
CA ILE A 667 25.19 12.81 -9.35
C ILE A 667 26.02 11.53 -9.17
N GLU A 668 25.91 10.63 -10.14
CA GLU A 668 26.74 9.45 -10.22
C GLU A 668 28.08 9.78 -10.90
N SER A 669 29.17 9.62 -10.15
CA SER A 669 30.55 9.83 -10.64
C SER A 669 31.53 8.77 -10.14
N GLY A 670 31.05 7.50 -10.05
CA GLY A 670 31.82 6.39 -9.48
C GLY A 670 31.36 6.03 -8.06
N PHE A 671 31.37 7.02 -7.16
CA PHE A 671 30.53 7.03 -5.95
C PHE A 671 29.50 8.12 -6.08
N VAL A 672 28.38 7.99 -5.39
CA VAL A 672 27.33 9.00 -5.37
C VAL A 672 27.86 10.27 -4.68
N ASP A 673 27.84 11.39 -5.39
CA ASP A 673 28.09 12.72 -4.85
C ASP A 673 26.74 13.42 -4.61
N ALA A 674 26.44 13.78 -3.37
CA ALA A 674 25.17 14.31 -2.96
C ALA A 674 25.30 15.66 -2.25
N ALA A 675 24.44 16.60 -2.62
CA ALA A 675 24.33 17.90 -1.96
C ALA A 675 22.89 18.11 -1.47
N ALA A 676 22.74 18.44 -0.19
CA ALA A 676 21.43 18.77 0.36
C ALA A 676 20.81 19.97 -0.38
N THR A 677 19.53 19.91 -0.63
CA THR A 677 18.75 20.95 -1.29
C THR A 677 17.42 21.17 -0.57
N THR A 678 16.94 22.41 -0.58
CA THR A 678 15.61 22.76 -0.08
C THR A 678 15.01 23.77 -1.06
N ASP A 679 13.74 23.54 -1.42
CA ASP A 679 12.99 24.44 -2.31
C ASP A 679 11.51 24.44 -1.90
N GLY A 680 10.75 25.44 -2.30
CA GLY A 680 9.34 25.56 -1.93
C GLY A 680 8.66 26.68 -2.66
N ASP A 681 7.36 26.81 -2.43
CA ASP A 681 6.52 27.89 -2.96
C ASP A 681 5.26 28.07 -2.09
N SER A 682 4.59 29.19 -2.29
CA SER A 682 3.30 29.47 -1.70
C SER A 682 2.26 29.79 -2.77
N TYR A 683 0.99 29.51 -2.49
CA TYR A 683 -0.10 29.83 -3.38
C TYR A 683 -1.37 30.18 -2.61
N THR A 684 -2.31 30.81 -3.31
CA THR A 684 -3.63 31.12 -2.76
C THR A 684 -4.69 30.84 -3.81
N ASP A 685 -5.66 29.98 -3.47
CA ASP A 685 -6.77 29.63 -4.33
C ASP A 685 -8.10 30.11 -3.77
N VAL A 686 -9.00 30.46 -4.70
CA VAL A 686 -10.36 30.90 -4.40
C VAL A 686 -11.33 29.89 -5.00
N LEU A 687 -12.11 29.23 -4.14
CA LEU A 687 -12.96 28.10 -4.47
C LEU A 687 -14.44 28.42 -4.19
N PRO A 688 -15.16 28.99 -5.16
CA PRO A 688 -16.61 29.19 -5.05
C PRO A 688 -17.36 27.86 -5.23
N SER A 689 -18.48 27.71 -4.52
CA SER A 689 -19.41 26.59 -4.66
C SER A 689 -20.85 27.02 -4.59
N LEU A 690 -21.72 26.35 -5.35
CA LEU A 690 -23.18 26.53 -5.38
C LEU A 690 -23.83 25.15 -5.55
N ASN A 691 -24.70 24.77 -4.63
CA ASN A 691 -25.55 23.60 -4.73
C ASN A 691 -27.04 24.05 -4.70
N ILE A 692 -27.84 23.49 -5.58
CA ILE A 692 -29.27 23.81 -5.70
C ILE A 692 -30.06 22.51 -5.79
N ASN A 693 -31.15 22.43 -5.00
CA ASN A 693 -32.09 21.32 -4.98
C ASN A 693 -33.47 21.82 -5.36
N PHE A 694 -34.07 21.25 -6.41
CA PHE A 694 -35.43 21.53 -6.85
C PHE A 694 -36.34 20.38 -6.42
N GLN A 695 -37.27 20.59 -5.51
CA GLN A 695 -38.24 19.60 -5.05
C GLN A 695 -39.44 19.60 -6.02
N LEU A 696 -39.38 18.77 -7.07
CA LEU A 696 -40.41 18.73 -8.11
C LEU A 696 -41.70 18.04 -7.62
N SER A 697 -41.56 17.08 -6.68
CA SER A 697 -42.68 16.42 -5.99
C SER A 697 -42.17 15.82 -4.67
N GLU A 698 -43.06 15.20 -3.89
CA GLU A 698 -42.65 14.50 -2.66
C GLU A 698 -41.55 13.42 -2.89
N ASP A 699 -41.56 12.80 -4.08
CA ASP A 699 -40.66 11.68 -4.44
C ASP A 699 -39.50 12.10 -5.35
N HIS A 700 -39.51 13.31 -5.94
CA HIS A 700 -38.58 13.71 -6.97
C HIS A 700 -37.85 15.01 -6.62
N ILE A 701 -36.50 14.89 -6.45
CA ILE A 701 -35.59 16.01 -6.24
C ILE A 701 -34.59 16.04 -7.39
N VAL A 702 -34.48 17.19 -8.07
CA VAL A 702 -33.42 17.46 -9.04
C VAL A 702 -32.33 18.30 -8.36
N ARG A 703 -31.07 17.85 -8.43
CA ARG A 703 -29.93 18.55 -7.85
C ARG A 703 -28.97 19.04 -8.92
N ALA A 704 -28.47 20.24 -8.73
CA ALA A 704 -27.44 20.84 -9.56
C ALA A 704 -26.35 21.44 -8.68
N GLY A 705 -25.07 21.25 -9.07
CA GLY A 705 -23.92 21.85 -8.40
C GLY A 705 -23.00 22.51 -9.42
N VAL A 706 -22.45 23.67 -9.06
CA VAL A 706 -21.41 24.38 -9.82
C VAL A 706 -20.36 24.85 -8.82
N SER A 707 -19.10 24.49 -9.07
CA SER A 707 -18.02 24.83 -8.14
C SER A 707 -16.67 24.85 -8.83
N LYS A 708 -15.70 25.53 -8.21
CA LYS A 708 -14.29 25.32 -8.42
C LYS A 708 -13.76 24.48 -7.24
N THR A 709 -13.02 23.44 -7.52
CA THR A 709 -12.36 22.59 -6.51
C THR A 709 -10.90 22.37 -6.88
N MET A 710 -10.12 21.89 -5.93
CA MET A 710 -8.71 21.61 -6.13
C MET A 710 -8.31 20.26 -5.50
N THR A 711 -7.20 19.71 -5.96
CA THR A 711 -6.45 18.63 -5.28
C THR A 711 -5.01 19.05 -5.17
N ARG A 712 -4.44 18.94 -3.98
CA ARG A 712 -3.02 19.23 -3.74
C ARG A 712 -2.12 18.26 -4.52
N PRO A 713 -0.90 18.66 -4.94
CA PRO A 713 0.04 17.79 -5.61
C PRO A 713 0.34 16.54 -4.79
N ARG A 714 0.72 15.47 -5.46
CA ARG A 714 1.26 14.28 -4.80
C ARG A 714 2.55 14.63 -4.08
N MET A 715 2.76 14.05 -2.89
CA MET A 715 3.91 14.43 -2.05
C MET A 715 5.23 13.94 -2.65
N ASP A 716 5.28 12.73 -3.22
CA ASP A 716 6.48 12.22 -3.87
C ASP A 716 6.92 13.03 -5.10
N ASP A 717 5.97 13.67 -5.82
CA ASP A 717 6.25 14.55 -6.95
C ASP A 717 6.82 15.91 -6.50
N MET A 718 6.61 16.30 -5.24
CA MET A 718 7.08 17.58 -4.67
C MET A 718 8.52 17.52 -4.15
N ARG A 719 9.14 16.34 -4.04
CA ARG A 719 10.54 16.25 -3.61
C ARG A 719 11.44 17.17 -4.44
N PRO A 720 12.38 17.91 -3.83
CA PRO A 720 13.27 18.81 -4.56
C PRO A 720 14.43 18.06 -5.21
N ASN A 721 14.48 16.75 -5.03
CA ASN A 721 15.58 15.89 -5.43
C ASN A 721 15.77 15.90 -6.94
N PHE A 722 17.03 15.96 -7.32
CA PHE A 722 17.49 15.80 -8.69
C PHE A 722 18.55 14.70 -8.70
N PHE A 723 18.34 13.65 -9.46
CA PHE A 723 19.36 12.64 -9.67
C PHE A 723 19.64 12.43 -11.16
N SER A 724 20.92 12.39 -11.50
CA SER A 724 21.38 12.30 -12.88
C SER A 724 22.40 11.18 -13.04
N SER A 725 22.40 10.59 -14.22
CA SER A 725 23.38 9.62 -14.65
C SER A 725 23.99 10.02 -16.00
N PHE A 726 25.21 9.55 -16.25
CA PHE A 726 25.93 9.78 -17.50
C PHE A 726 26.18 8.46 -18.21
N ALA A 727 25.62 8.32 -19.42
CA ALA A 727 25.87 7.17 -20.28
C ALA A 727 27.15 7.34 -21.09
N PHE A 728 28.18 6.56 -20.77
CA PHE A 728 29.49 6.57 -21.47
C PHE A 728 29.45 5.94 -22.87
N ASN A 729 28.28 5.67 -23.42
CA ASN A 729 28.16 5.17 -24.79
C ASN A 729 28.58 6.27 -25.76
N TRP A 730 29.56 5.98 -26.65
CA TRP A 730 30.08 6.94 -27.61
C TRP A 730 28.99 7.52 -28.52
N ALA A 731 27.99 6.72 -28.90
CA ALA A 731 26.88 7.19 -29.72
C ALA A 731 26.07 8.29 -29.02
N ASN A 732 25.87 8.18 -27.70
CA ASN A 732 25.17 9.18 -26.89
C ASN A 732 26.06 10.43 -26.67
N VAL A 733 27.37 10.22 -26.43
CA VAL A 733 28.31 11.33 -26.19
C VAL A 733 28.42 12.28 -27.39
N ILE A 734 28.33 11.73 -28.62
CA ILE A 734 28.39 12.51 -29.85
C ILE A 734 27.01 12.89 -30.43
N ALA A 735 25.94 12.52 -29.78
CA ALA A 735 24.58 12.83 -30.22
C ALA A 735 24.37 14.35 -30.26
N THR A 736 23.74 14.82 -31.34
CA THR A 736 23.37 16.22 -31.51
C THR A 736 21.93 16.52 -31.10
N ASP A 737 21.15 15.47 -30.94
CA ASP A 737 19.80 15.53 -30.39
C ASP A 737 19.87 15.50 -28.86
N PRO A 738 19.30 16.49 -28.12
CA PRO A 738 19.31 16.50 -26.66
C PRO A 738 18.67 15.25 -26.00
N GLU A 739 17.65 14.65 -26.65
CA GLU A 739 16.98 13.46 -26.14
C GLU A 739 17.84 12.19 -26.25
N SER A 740 18.82 12.21 -27.16
CA SER A 740 19.77 11.11 -27.36
C SER A 740 21.14 11.37 -26.69
N GLY A 741 21.27 12.43 -25.92
CA GLY A 741 22.51 12.85 -25.25
C GLY A 741 22.93 11.87 -24.14
N PRO A 742 24.16 12.05 -23.61
CA PRO A 742 24.71 11.16 -22.59
C PRO A 742 24.12 11.36 -21.18
N TRP A 743 23.46 12.48 -20.93
CA TRP A 743 22.88 12.80 -19.65
C TRP A 743 21.42 12.44 -19.58
N SER A 744 21.02 11.78 -18.53
CA SER A 744 19.63 11.61 -18.14
C SER A 744 19.43 12.05 -16.69
N ALA A 745 18.26 12.59 -16.37
CA ALA A 745 17.94 13.03 -15.02
C ALA A 745 16.48 12.79 -14.70
N THR A 746 16.23 12.52 -13.44
CA THR A 746 14.88 12.49 -12.86
C THR A 746 14.82 13.48 -11.71
N ALA A 747 13.74 14.25 -11.64
CA ALA A 747 13.53 15.26 -10.61
C ALA A 747 12.06 15.35 -10.22
N GLY A 748 11.79 15.72 -8.98
CA GLY A 748 10.50 16.25 -8.57
C GLY A 748 10.48 17.77 -8.65
N ASN A 749 9.42 18.39 -8.14
CA ASN A 749 9.27 19.86 -8.17
C ASN A 749 8.52 20.36 -6.93
N ALA A 750 9.23 20.90 -5.97
CA ALA A 750 8.67 21.48 -4.74
C ALA A 750 7.68 22.65 -4.97
N LYS A 751 7.64 23.20 -6.19
CA LYS A 751 6.77 24.33 -6.60
C LYS A 751 5.52 23.90 -7.36
N LEU A 752 5.17 22.61 -7.33
CA LEU A 752 3.94 22.15 -7.96
C LEU A 752 2.72 22.86 -7.38
N LYS A 753 1.84 23.26 -8.27
CA LYS A 753 0.56 23.87 -7.91
C LYS A 753 -0.54 22.82 -7.85
N PRO A 754 -1.61 23.07 -7.10
CA PRO A 754 -2.78 22.20 -7.10
C PRO A 754 -3.35 21.99 -8.50
N LEU A 755 -3.91 20.81 -8.71
CA LEU A 755 -4.80 20.57 -9.83
C LEU A 755 -6.15 21.21 -9.52
N GLU A 756 -6.67 22.00 -10.44
CA GLU A 756 -7.95 22.69 -10.31
C GLU A 756 -8.98 22.13 -11.29
N ALA A 757 -10.24 22.06 -10.86
CA ALA A 757 -11.36 21.64 -11.68
C ALA A 757 -12.59 22.55 -11.48
N ASN A 758 -13.37 22.72 -12.57
CA ASN A 758 -14.63 23.44 -12.56
C ASN A 758 -15.77 22.49 -12.88
#